data_a70e7a639cea080f56718ab75f44007e
#
_entry.id   a70e7a639cea080f56718ab75f44007e
#
_cell.length_a   1.000
_cell.length_b   1.000
_cell.length_c   1.000
_cell.angle_alpha   90.00
_cell.angle_beta   90.00
_cell.angle_gamma   90.00
#
_symmetry.space_group_name_H-M   'P 1'
#
loop_
_entity.id
_entity.type
_entity.pdbx_description
1 polymer ?
#
loop_
_entity_poly.entity_id
_entity_poly.type
_entity_poly.pdbx_seq_one_letter_code
_entity_poly.pdbx_strand_id
1 'polypeptide(L)'
;MEFNVSDGLIKGEKMTRQVEIFIDKLYRYDRVLEHCYVGFPLQKGFLKDEEKVTLYDPENKKILPSQIKVTSRYEDGSIRFIFIRFLADIPANRKTKFICNITSDLCGDISNEQDNKVEMLSAFNAPDLADTSYNPISVVPTESGFIISTVDDTTKDPFSYEVKNDSAEIFDHILAGKRNYGKDQLVGPVLKKDGDTNGFSVKTGTWKVVESGPLCAILKTKGSHIKEETGEKISFELKLTAWAGKPYTEVSYRIINDTDEPLKIKSLKYHIRRNPQTLTLNSSMNCSDTENNLCSADFDGNSDKDCMPFAPHLDSTGCGDNPTGEDFGDGPLYHVSNSADADRLVSERTFGDVRSITAASNYKTDYYLGKDGAPSKRVIDSEYLMKEANEHFAEVFYGTFFADCTDSEGGVCATIFQAQQNYPKAVSADKNGSTLYLVPENVEEVVLESGMSREQKFLLHFHPANESISSLNDRSIVYQMPYRPYVSPKVHKESGVWPEIFAPEMADSGNQQEKESGDRKHVFSLEPDPYLLVERSLIARADTHSRAYGMLNFGDSYDSNYTAQGRGGGKFVWCNNEYDYPHACALLFARTGIRRFLDYNIASVSHWMDVDVCHYHKDPLYIGGQWEHTAGHVQNGVMVCSHEWVEGLLDYYHFTGDERGLETAIGIGENVMRLLDLPMYQKAGESNARETGWALRTLTALYTETSDKKWLVKCEKILNDFKIWEKQYGHWLAPYTDNTVIRVGFMISVAVGSLARYYRQFPDDELKGLILRAVDDLTENCYEENHGIFYYKELPSLNRLGNNTLLLEALTIAYDLSGDPKYLKYGMETFKNAVSDSPSYTSAKKKIENSVIVGSASSKNFAQSMIPIAGFFRAVAETFSDQNHA
;
A
#
# COMPACT_ATOMS: atom_id res chain seq x y z
N MET A 1 -32.55 -6.13 -17.81
CA MET A 1 -33.15 -5.15 -18.73
C MET A 1 -32.52 -5.35 -20.09
N GLU A 2 -33.29 -5.82 -21.03
CA GLU A 2 -32.89 -5.91 -22.45
C GLU A 2 -32.84 -4.49 -23.02
N PHE A 3 -31.71 -4.09 -23.51
CA PHE A 3 -31.56 -2.83 -24.25
C PHE A 3 -31.98 -3.04 -25.70
N ASN A 4 -33.14 -2.48 -26.07
CA ASN A 4 -33.56 -2.36 -27.45
C ASN A 4 -32.79 -1.21 -28.12
N VAL A 5 -31.96 -1.55 -29.10
CA VAL A 5 -31.29 -0.60 -29.98
C VAL A 5 -32.16 -0.42 -31.22
N SER A 6 -32.71 0.76 -31.47
CA SER A 6 -33.26 1.11 -32.78
C SER A 6 -33.04 2.57 -33.14
N ASP A 7 -32.21 2.73 -34.18
CA ASP A 7 -32.24 3.72 -35.27
C ASP A 7 -31.97 5.21 -34.98
N GLY A 8 -30.72 5.63 -35.35
CA GLY A 8 -30.32 7.03 -35.48
C GLY A 8 -28.83 7.31 -35.59
N LEU A 9 -28.05 6.41 -36.14
CA LEU A 9 -26.58 6.52 -36.22
C LEU A 9 -26.10 7.56 -37.25
N ILE A 10 -25.45 8.64 -36.80
CA ILE A 10 -24.47 9.38 -37.60
C ILE A 10 -23.15 8.63 -37.52
N LYS A 11 -22.80 7.94 -38.58
CA LYS A 11 -21.54 7.19 -38.70
C LYS A 11 -20.35 8.19 -38.66
N GLY A 12 -19.49 8.11 -37.62
CA GLY A 12 -18.11 8.56 -37.77
C GLY A 12 -17.51 9.48 -36.72
N GLU A 13 -18.21 9.91 -35.67
CA GLU A 13 -17.58 10.74 -34.64
C GLU A 13 -17.03 9.88 -33.49
N LYS A 14 -15.70 9.98 -33.27
CA LYS A 14 -15.03 9.36 -32.14
C LYS A 14 -15.36 10.13 -30.87
N MET A 15 -15.80 9.44 -29.83
CA MET A 15 -16.07 10.03 -28.55
C MET A 15 -14.77 10.26 -27.76
N THR A 16 -14.47 11.46 -27.37
CA THR A 16 -13.32 11.80 -26.50
C THR A 16 -13.81 12.08 -25.10
N ARG A 17 -13.32 11.33 -24.13
CA ARG A 17 -13.58 11.55 -22.70
C ARG A 17 -12.38 12.27 -22.08
N GLN A 18 -12.66 13.25 -21.24
CA GLN A 18 -11.66 13.95 -20.44
C GLN A 18 -11.73 13.46 -19.00
N VAL A 19 -10.56 13.04 -18.47
CA VAL A 19 -10.40 12.66 -17.08
C VAL A 19 -9.47 13.68 -16.42
N GLU A 20 -9.95 14.34 -15.38
CA GLU A 20 -9.15 15.27 -14.60
C GLU A 20 -8.26 14.51 -13.63
N ILE A 21 -6.97 14.83 -13.65
CA ILE A 21 -5.94 14.34 -12.74
C ILE A 21 -5.52 15.47 -11.83
N PHE A 22 -5.60 15.26 -10.54
CA PHE A 22 -5.26 16.26 -9.53
C PHE A 22 -3.99 15.88 -8.80
N ILE A 23 -3.21 16.90 -8.45
CA ILE A 23 -2.08 16.81 -7.53
C ILE A 23 -2.29 17.84 -6.44
N ASP A 24 -2.39 17.39 -5.20
CA ASP A 24 -2.54 18.28 -4.06
C ASP A 24 -1.23 18.99 -3.74
N LYS A 25 -1.36 20.18 -3.19
CA LYS A 25 -0.24 20.95 -2.67
C LYS A 25 0.50 20.13 -1.59
N LEU A 26 1.82 20.00 -1.75
CA LEU A 26 2.65 19.26 -0.81
C LEU A 26 3.90 20.04 -0.37
N TYR A 27 4.59 20.70 -1.31
CA TYR A 27 5.87 21.35 -1.06
C TYR A 27 5.83 22.86 -1.26
N ARG A 28 6.84 23.57 -0.74
CA ARG A 28 7.00 25.01 -0.87
C ARG A 28 7.74 25.44 -2.13
N TYR A 29 8.39 24.50 -2.81
CA TYR A 29 9.22 24.76 -3.97
C TYR A 29 8.54 24.27 -5.23
N ASP A 30 8.67 25.02 -6.32
CA ASP A 30 8.25 24.56 -7.63
C ASP A 30 9.09 23.35 -8.05
N ARG A 31 8.45 22.41 -8.72
CA ARG A 31 9.11 21.26 -9.32
C ARG A 31 8.99 21.34 -10.82
N VAL A 32 10.10 21.11 -11.50
CA VAL A 32 10.17 21.10 -12.95
C VAL A 32 10.43 19.71 -13.45
N LEU A 33 9.61 19.25 -14.40
CA LEU A 33 9.68 17.89 -14.95
C LEU A 33 9.76 16.84 -13.84
N GLU A 34 8.89 16.96 -12.83
CA GLU A 34 8.82 15.99 -11.73
C GLU A 34 8.09 14.72 -12.19
N HIS A 35 8.60 13.57 -11.80
CA HIS A 35 8.02 12.29 -12.11
C HIS A 35 6.79 12.03 -11.26
N CYS A 36 5.67 11.83 -11.93
CA CYS A 36 4.39 11.52 -11.34
C CYS A 36 3.81 10.25 -11.96
N TYR A 37 2.92 9.60 -11.22
CA TYR A 37 2.14 8.49 -11.76
C TYR A 37 0.74 8.45 -11.19
N VAL A 38 -0.19 7.88 -11.95
CA VAL A 38 -1.57 7.65 -11.53
C VAL A 38 -2.12 6.39 -12.19
N GLY A 39 -2.83 5.58 -11.42
CA GLY A 39 -3.59 4.45 -11.92
C GLY A 39 -5.08 4.66 -11.68
N PHE A 40 -5.92 4.31 -12.65
CA PHE A 40 -7.37 4.39 -12.52
C PHE A 40 -8.09 3.45 -13.47
N PRO A 41 -9.32 3.03 -13.12
CA PRO A 41 -10.11 2.13 -13.95
C PRO A 41 -10.86 2.85 -15.07
N LEU A 42 -11.17 2.09 -16.13
CA LEU A 42 -12.01 2.49 -17.24
C LEU A 42 -13.26 1.60 -17.35
N GLN A 43 -14.30 2.11 -17.96
CA GLN A 43 -15.54 1.37 -18.20
C GLN A 43 -15.32 0.26 -19.25
N LYS A 44 -15.98 -0.89 -19.06
CA LYS A 44 -15.94 -2.01 -20.01
C LYS A 44 -16.35 -1.57 -21.41
N GLY A 45 -15.61 -1.99 -22.42
CA GLY A 45 -15.85 -1.65 -23.81
C GLY A 45 -15.35 -0.27 -24.26
N PHE A 46 -14.89 0.59 -23.34
CA PHE A 46 -14.60 1.99 -23.65
C PHE A 46 -13.34 2.19 -24.48
N LEU A 47 -12.23 1.54 -24.12
CA LEU A 47 -10.92 1.72 -24.76
C LEU A 47 -10.21 0.37 -24.93
N LYS A 48 -9.63 0.12 -26.11
CA LYS A 48 -8.79 -1.07 -26.38
C LYS A 48 -7.32 -0.73 -26.63
N ASP A 49 -7.06 0.49 -27.11
CA ASP A 49 -5.76 0.94 -27.59
C ASP A 49 -5.25 2.10 -26.76
N GLU A 50 -4.19 1.86 -25.99
CA GLU A 50 -3.55 2.83 -25.12
C GLU A 50 -2.90 4.01 -25.83
N GLU A 51 -2.58 3.91 -27.13
CA GLU A 51 -2.04 5.02 -27.91
C GLU A 51 -3.03 6.20 -28.08
N LYS A 52 -4.30 5.97 -27.76
CA LYS A 52 -5.35 6.98 -27.78
C LYS A 52 -5.48 7.80 -26.49
N VAL A 53 -4.51 7.66 -25.60
CA VAL A 53 -4.44 8.37 -24.32
C VAL A 53 -3.37 9.45 -24.38
N THR A 54 -3.73 10.68 -24.05
CA THR A 54 -2.78 11.80 -24.01
C THR A 54 -3.02 12.66 -22.78
N LEU A 55 -1.96 13.13 -22.15
CA LEU A 55 -2.04 14.08 -21.03
C LEU A 55 -1.79 15.50 -21.50
N TYR A 56 -2.57 16.42 -20.98
CA TYR A 56 -2.53 17.84 -21.31
C TYR A 56 -2.47 18.69 -20.04
N ASP A 57 -1.57 19.66 -20.06
CA ASP A 57 -1.47 20.71 -19.05
C ASP A 57 -2.29 21.93 -19.53
N PRO A 58 -3.45 22.20 -18.93
CA PRO A 58 -4.31 23.28 -19.40
C PRO A 58 -3.75 24.67 -19.08
N GLU A 59 -2.90 24.80 -18.07
CA GLU A 59 -2.29 26.06 -17.67
C GLU A 59 -1.17 26.47 -18.63
N ASN A 60 -0.25 25.56 -18.89
CA ASN A 60 0.89 25.79 -19.78
C ASN A 60 0.57 25.46 -21.24
N LYS A 61 -0.65 24.98 -21.53
CA LYS A 61 -1.14 24.63 -22.88
C LYS A 61 -0.19 23.71 -23.65
N LYS A 62 0.31 22.67 -22.98
CA LYS A 62 1.25 21.70 -23.54
C LYS A 62 0.80 20.27 -23.30
N ILE A 63 1.16 19.34 -24.21
CA ILE A 63 1.06 17.91 -23.96
C ILE A 63 2.20 17.51 -23.01
N LEU A 64 1.88 16.72 -22.00
CA LEU A 64 2.87 16.18 -21.07
C LEU A 64 3.49 14.90 -21.61
N PRO A 65 4.82 14.74 -21.49
CA PRO A 65 5.46 13.47 -21.73
C PRO A 65 4.82 12.41 -20.83
N SER A 66 4.38 11.31 -21.41
CA SER A 66 3.73 10.23 -20.69
C SER A 66 4.15 8.85 -21.19
N GLN A 67 4.13 7.88 -20.29
CA GLN A 67 4.38 6.47 -20.53
C GLN A 67 3.22 5.69 -19.94
N ILE A 68 2.54 4.92 -20.78
CA ILE A 68 1.28 4.27 -20.44
C ILE A 68 1.52 2.78 -20.31
N LYS A 69 0.96 2.20 -19.26
CA LYS A 69 0.94 0.75 -19.01
C LYS A 69 -0.50 0.31 -18.79
N VAL A 70 -0.94 -0.70 -19.50
CA VAL A 70 -2.20 -1.39 -19.23
C VAL A 70 -1.94 -2.41 -18.15
N THR A 71 -2.54 -2.24 -16.99
CA THR A 71 -2.37 -3.18 -15.87
C THR A 71 -3.44 -4.26 -15.86
N SER A 72 -4.62 -4.02 -16.45
CA SER A 72 -5.67 -5.04 -16.55
C SER A 72 -6.59 -4.79 -17.75
N ARG A 73 -7.17 -5.88 -18.28
CA ARG A 73 -8.15 -5.83 -19.35
C ARG A 73 -9.40 -6.62 -18.97
N TYR A 74 -10.53 -6.21 -19.52
CA TYR A 74 -11.76 -7.01 -19.54
C TYR A 74 -11.67 -8.16 -20.54
N GLU A 75 -12.58 -9.14 -20.41
CA GLU A 75 -12.66 -10.30 -21.31
C GLU A 75 -12.88 -9.93 -22.79
N ASP A 76 -13.52 -8.78 -23.06
CA ASP A 76 -13.72 -8.28 -24.42
C ASP A 76 -12.48 -7.59 -25.00
N GLY A 77 -11.37 -7.63 -24.27
CA GLY A 77 -10.08 -7.03 -24.62
C GLY A 77 -9.99 -5.52 -24.34
N SER A 78 -11.07 -4.87 -23.89
CA SER A 78 -11.00 -3.47 -23.49
C SER A 78 -10.17 -3.31 -22.21
N ILE A 79 -9.58 -2.13 -22.06
CA ILE A 79 -8.75 -1.79 -20.92
C ILE A 79 -9.63 -1.61 -19.68
N ARG A 80 -9.30 -2.36 -18.61
CA ARG A 80 -9.97 -2.25 -17.31
C ARG A 80 -9.25 -1.27 -16.40
N PHE A 81 -7.92 -1.34 -16.32
CA PHE A 81 -7.08 -0.40 -15.59
C PHE A 81 -5.94 0.10 -16.45
N ILE A 82 -5.70 1.41 -16.35
CA ILE A 82 -4.59 2.10 -16.97
C ILE A 82 -3.71 2.71 -15.88
N PHE A 83 -2.40 2.61 -16.08
CA PHE A 83 -1.39 3.22 -15.25
C PHE A 83 -0.54 4.16 -16.11
N ILE A 84 -0.42 5.40 -15.70
CA ILE A 84 0.22 6.46 -16.47
C ILE A 84 1.36 7.06 -15.66
N ARG A 85 2.57 7.01 -16.18
CA ARG A 85 3.71 7.81 -15.72
C ARG A 85 3.79 9.07 -16.55
N PHE A 86 4.11 10.20 -15.96
CA PHE A 86 4.23 11.45 -16.69
C PHE A 86 5.19 12.43 -16.01
N LEU A 87 5.69 13.38 -16.79
CA LEU A 87 6.50 14.48 -16.30
C LEU A 87 5.65 15.75 -16.24
N ALA A 88 5.68 16.43 -15.09
CA ALA A 88 4.89 17.64 -14.88
C ALA A 88 5.68 18.71 -14.14
N ASP A 89 5.37 19.96 -14.48
CA ASP A 89 5.77 21.11 -13.68
C ASP A 89 4.70 21.30 -12.59
N ILE A 90 5.12 21.23 -11.33
CA ILE A 90 4.22 21.30 -10.19
C ILE A 90 4.57 22.56 -9.38
N PRO A 91 3.73 23.59 -9.43
CA PRO A 91 3.96 24.81 -8.69
C PRO A 91 3.79 24.59 -7.18
N ALA A 92 4.58 25.34 -6.44
CA ALA A 92 4.52 25.36 -4.99
C ALA A 92 3.17 25.86 -4.47
N ASN A 93 2.76 25.35 -3.32
CA ASN A 93 1.67 25.91 -2.51
C ASN A 93 0.29 25.97 -3.17
N ARG A 94 0.05 25.23 -4.25
CA ARG A 94 -1.28 25.13 -4.85
C ARG A 94 -1.58 23.75 -5.41
N LYS A 95 -2.85 23.43 -5.46
CA LYS A 95 -3.37 22.25 -6.15
C LYS A 95 -3.22 22.44 -7.66
N THR A 96 -2.76 21.39 -8.34
CA THR A 96 -2.56 21.40 -9.79
C THR A 96 -3.50 20.40 -10.45
N LYS A 97 -3.95 20.72 -11.66
CA LYS A 97 -4.86 19.90 -12.43
C LYS A 97 -4.30 19.66 -13.83
N PHE A 98 -4.32 18.41 -14.26
CA PHE A 98 -4.01 17.96 -15.61
C PHE A 98 -5.23 17.28 -16.23
N ILE A 99 -5.27 17.19 -17.56
CA ILE A 99 -6.38 16.56 -18.28
C ILE A 99 -5.85 15.36 -19.07
N CYS A 100 -6.38 14.21 -18.77
CA CYS A 100 -6.17 13.00 -19.55
C CYS A 100 -7.27 12.90 -20.61
N ASN A 101 -6.91 13.07 -21.89
CA ASN A 101 -7.81 12.89 -23.01
C ASN A 101 -7.75 11.44 -23.49
N ILE A 102 -8.90 10.78 -23.52
CA ILE A 102 -9.04 9.38 -23.95
C ILE A 102 -10.01 9.33 -25.11
N THR A 103 -9.52 8.94 -26.29
CA THR A 103 -10.36 8.80 -27.48
C THR A 103 -10.92 7.37 -27.53
N SER A 104 -12.21 7.22 -27.34
CA SER A 104 -12.90 5.94 -27.30
C SER A 104 -12.86 5.18 -28.64
N ASP A 105 -12.87 3.83 -28.55
CA ASP A 105 -13.10 2.94 -29.68
C ASP A 105 -14.59 2.76 -30.01
N LEU A 106 -15.48 3.21 -29.13
CA LEU A 106 -16.92 3.13 -29.35
C LEU A 106 -17.37 4.18 -30.39
N CYS A 107 -18.08 3.72 -31.40
CA CYS A 107 -18.83 4.57 -32.33
C CYS A 107 -20.30 4.54 -31.91
N GLY A 108 -20.80 5.61 -31.34
CA GLY A 108 -22.24 5.88 -31.29
C GLY A 108 -23.00 5.40 -30.06
N ASP A 109 -23.86 6.27 -29.58
CA ASP A 109 -25.04 6.14 -28.72
C ASP A 109 -24.89 5.73 -27.28
N ILE A 110 -24.65 6.71 -26.45
CA ILE A 110 -25.29 6.78 -25.13
C ILE A 110 -26.19 8.01 -25.13
N SER A 111 -27.46 7.83 -25.52
CA SER A 111 -28.49 8.79 -25.25
C SER A 111 -29.00 8.59 -23.82
N ASN A 112 -28.41 9.28 -22.86
CA ASN A 112 -29.10 9.68 -21.66
C ASN A 112 -29.24 11.20 -21.72
N GLU A 113 -30.38 11.64 -22.24
CA GLU A 113 -30.88 12.97 -21.99
C GLU A 113 -31.26 13.07 -20.51
N GLN A 114 -30.38 13.68 -19.75
CA GLN A 114 -30.65 14.64 -18.70
C GLN A 114 -29.34 15.08 -18.06
N ASP A 115 -29.05 16.36 -18.28
CA ASP A 115 -28.07 17.16 -17.57
C ASP A 115 -26.59 16.73 -17.61
N ASN A 116 -25.97 16.83 -18.79
CA ASN A 116 -24.61 17.34 -18.85
C ASN A 116 -24.38 17.86 -20.26
N LYS A 117 -24.31 19.18 -20.43
CA LYS A 117 -23.64 19.78 -21.54
C LYS A 117 -22.16 19.36 -21.46
N VAL A 118 -21.84 18.18 -21.96
CA VAL A 118 -20.54 17.90 -22.51
C VAL A 118 -20.44 18.82 -23.72
N GLU A 119 -19.68 19.92 -23.62
CA GLU A 119 -19.29 20.63 -24.79
C GLU A 119 -18.64 19.63 -25.74
N MET A 120 -19.34 19.29 -26.83
CA MET A 120 -18.74 18.62 -27.97
C MET A 120 -17.64 19.55 -28.46
N LEU A 121 -16.42 19.32 -28.01
CA LEU A 121 -15.28 19.89 -28.66
C LEU A 121 -15.13 19.16 -29.98
N SER A 122 -15.62 19.80 -31.06
CA SER A 122 -15.21 19.51 -32.42
C SER A 122 -13.73 19.18 -32.41
N ALA A 123 -13.35 18.13 -33.13
CA ALA A 123 -12.00 17.56 -33.24
C ALA A 123 -10.91 18.54 -32.74
N PHE A 124 -10.34 18.23 -31.60
CA PHE A 124 -9.31 19.07 -30.99
C PHE A 124 -8.19 19.15 -32.03
N ASN A 125 -8.19 20.21 -32.85
CA ASN A 125 -7.01 20.59 -33.59
C ASN A 125 -5.99 20.91 -32.51
N ALA A 126 -5.09 19.96 -32.25
CA ALA A 126 -3.98 20.18 -31.35
C ALA A 126 -3.36 21.51 -31.75
N PRO A 127 -3.38 22.54 -30.89
CA PRO A 127 -2.60 23.75 -31.18
C PRO A 127 -1.17 23.30 -31.44
N ASP A 128 -0.38 24.09 -32.21
CA ASP A 128 1.07 23.87 -32.34
C ASP A 128 1.65 23.79 -30.92
N LEU A 129 1.77 22.57 -30.40
CA LEU A 129 2.08 22.30 -28.99
C LEU A 129 3.57 22.48 -28.85
N ALA A 130 3.96 23.37 -27.95
CA ALA A 130 5.36 23.54 -27.59
C ALA A 130 5.94 22.18 -27.20
N ASP A 131 6.91 21.74 -27.94
CA ASP A 131 7.64 20.49 -27.70
C ASP A 131 8.33 20.62 -26.34
N THR A 132 7.83 19.90 -25.35
CA THR A 132 8.49 19.85 -24.05
C THR A 132 9.67 18.92 -24.21
N SER A 133 10.82 19.48 -24.55
CA SER A 133 12.05 18.70 -24.64
C SER A 133 12.42 18.15 -23.28
N TYR A 134 12.31 16.86 -23.12
CA TYR A 134 12.83 16.11 -21.98
C TYR A 134 13.92 15.14 -22.47
N ASN A 135 14.75 14.70 -21.56
CA ASN A 135 15.80 13.76 -21.88
C ASN A 135 15.32 12.33 -21.56
N PRO A 136 14.95 11.53 -22.57
CA PRO A 136 14.42 10.19 -22.35
C PRO A 136 15.45 9.28 -21.69
N ILE A 137 14.96 8.22 -21.03
CA ILE A 137 15.81 7.14 -20.56
C ILE A 137 15.93 6.07 -21.64
N SER A 138 17.11 5.48 -21.78
CA SER A 138 17.33 4.36 -22.67
C SER A 138 17.90 3.15 -21.91
N VAL A 139 17.54 1.95 -22.37
CA VAL A 139 18.04 0.67 -21.87
C VAL A 139 18.64 -0.08 -23.05
N VAL A 140 19.95 -0.30 -23.00
CA VAL A 140 20.69 -0.97 -24.08
C VAL A 140 21.23 -2.30 -23.55
N PRO A 141 20.88 -3.45 -24.17
CA PRO A 141 21.48 -4.73 -23.81
C PRO A 141 22.95 -4.78 -24.19
N THR A 142 23.75 -5.41 -23.32
CA THR A 142 25.16 -5.73 -23.58
C THR A 142 25.34 -7.25 -23.64
N GLU A 143 26.55 -7.72 -23.90
CA GLU A 143 26.84 -9.17 -23.88
C GLU A 143 26.59 -9.82 -22.52
N SER A 144 26.73 -9.04 -21.42
CA SER A 144 26.67 -9.54 -20.04
C SER A 144 25.62 -8.87 -19.17
N GLY A 145 24.81 -7.96 -19.67
CA GLY A 145 23.83 -7.23 -18.86
C GLY A 145 23.16 -6.09 -19.61
N PHE A 146 23.07 -4.91 -18.99
CA PHE A 146 22.40 -3.74 -19.53
C PHE A 146 23.11 -2.45 -19.16
N ILE A 147 23.04 -1.49 -20.08
CA ILE A 147 23.40 -0.08 -19.80
C ILE A 147 22.10 0.72 -19.80
N ILE A 148 21.93 1.51 -18.74
CA ILE A 148 20.83 2.46 -18.59
C ILE A 148 21.42 3.87 -18.68
N SER A 149 20.81 4.75 -19.48
CA SER A 149 21.34 6.09 -19.67
C SER A 149 20.26 7.13 -19.87
N THR A 150 20.55 8.35 -19.41
CA THR A 150 19.79 9.58 -19.65
C THR A 150 20.73 10.78 -19.59
N VAL A 151 20.19 11.98 -19.78
CA VAL A 151 20.92 13.24 -19.60
C VAL A 151 20.18 14.04 -18.52
N ASP A 152 20.88 14.51 -17.53
CA ASP A 152 20.29 15.31 -16.45
C ASP A 152 19.61 16.57 -17.01
N ASP A 153 18.35 16.76 -16.67
CA ASP A 153 17.56 17.90 -17.13
C ASP A 153 18.08 19.25 -16.62
N THR A 154 18.77 19.24 -15.48
CA THR A 154 19.30 20.44 -14.82
C THR A 154 20.67 20.81 -15.33
N THR A 155 21.64 19.91 -15.21
CA THR A 155 23.06 20.19 -15.56
C THR A 155 23.37 19.96 -17.04
N LYS A 156 22.53 19.19 -17.75
CA LYS A 156 22.77 18.67 -19.10
C LYS A 156 23.95 17.71 -19.19
N ASP A 157 24.38 17.18 -18.08
CA ASP A 157 25.44 16.17 -18.00
C ASP A 157 24.89 14.77 -18.27
N PRO A 158 25.70 13.86 -18.85
CA PRO A 158 25.30 12.48 -19.03
C PRO A 158 25.22 11.75 -17.70
N PHE A 159 24.19 10.90 -17.57
CA PHE A 159 24.06 9.94 -16.47
C PHE A 159 23.84 8.55 -17.04
N SER A 160 24.64 7.59 -16.61
CA SER A 160 24.45 6.20 -17.01
C SER A 160 25.03 5.25 -15.99
N TYR A 161 24.50 4.03 -15.96
CA TYR A 161 25.09 2.93 -15.20
C TYR A 161 24.98 1.61 -15.96
N GLU A 162 25.94 0.72 -15.69
CA GLU A 162 25.96 -0.63 -16.21
C GLU A 162 25.71 -1.64 -15.10
N VAL A 163 24.83 -2.61 -15.37
CA VAL A 163 24.64 -3.80 -14.54
C VAL A 163 25.04 -5.04 -15.31
N LYS A 164 25.72 -5.96 -14.63
CA LYS A 164 26.18 -7.23 -15.22
C LYS A 164 25.55 -8.43 -14.54
N ASN A 165 25.28 -9.44 -15.32
CA ASN A 165 24.84 -10.73 -14.82
C ASN A 165 25.98 -11.39 -14.02
N ASP A 166 25.61 -12.15 -13.00
CA ASP A 166 26.53 -12.91 -12.15
C ASP A 166 27.67 -12.06 -11.52
N SER A 167 27.39 -10.78 -11.28
CA SER A 167 28.35 -9.81 -10.72
C SER A 167 28.44 -9.90 -9.20
N ALA A 168 29.61 -9.57 -8.66
CA ALA A 168 29.85 -9.44 -7.22
C ALA A 168 29.28 -8.14 -6.61
N GLU A 169 28.84 -7.19 -7.42
CA GLU A 169 28.26 -5.92 -7.00
C GLU A 169 27.03 -5.60 -7.85
N ILE A 170 26.17 -4.70 -7.36
CA ILE A 170 24.96 -4.27 -8.08
C ILE A 170 25.32 -3.55 -9.37
N PHE A 171 26.23 -2.59 -9.29
CA PHE A 171 26.70 -1.77 -10.40
C PHE A 171 28.10 -2.14 -10.81
N ASP A 172 28.36 -2.29 -12.10
CA ASP A 172 29.72 -2.45 -12.62
C ASP A 172 30.42 -1.10 -12.67
N HIS A 173 29.72 -0.09 -13.17
CA HIS A 173 30.16 1.31 -13.10
C HIS A 173 28.97 2.26 -13.23
N ILE A 174 29.13 3.50 -12.76
CA ILE A 174 28.19 4.61 -12.93
C ILE A 174 28.96 5.82 -13.44
N LEU A 175 28.49 6.40 -14.54
CA LEU A 175 28.95 7.71 -15.05
C LEU A 175 27.95 8.79 -14.61
N ALA A 176 28.40 9.78 -13.88
CA ALA A 176 27.61 10.95 -13.49
C ALA A 176 28.39 12.20 -13.86
N GLY A 177 27.97 12.87 -14.93
CA GLY A 177 28.71 13.99 -15.51
C GLY A 177 30.09 13.56 -15.98
N LYS A 178 31.14 14.04 -15.29
CA LYS A 178 32.53 13.70 -15.60
C LYS A 178 33.08 12.59 -14.70
N ARG A 179 32.41 12.30 -13.61
CA ARG A 179 32.86 11.32 -12.62
C ARG A 179 32.41 9.92 -12.98
N ASN A 180 33.34 8.99 -12.87
CA ASN A 180 33.07 7.57 -13.06
C ASN A 180 33.29 6.84 -11.73
N TYR A 181 32.25 6.14 -11.26
CA TYR A 181 32.29 5.29 -10.07
C TYR A 181 32.42 3.84 -10.51
N GLY A 182 33.48 3.18 -10.10
CA GLY A 182 33.71 1.76 -10.35
C GLY A 182 33.00 0.88 -9.33
N LYS A 183 32.92 -0.41 -9.61
CA LYS A 183 32.25 -1.42 -8.77
C LYS A 183 32.78 -1.50 -7.33
N ASP A 184 34.05 -1.12 -7.09
CA ASP A 184 34.68 -1.09 -5.78
C ASP A 184 34.34 0.15 -4.95
N GLN A 185 33.62 1.10 -5.55
CA GLN A 185 33.13 2.31 -4.87
C GLN A 185 31.69 2.20 -4.38
N LEU A 186 30.90 1.34 -4.99
CA LEU A 186 29.46 1.14 -4.68
C LEU A 186 29.27 -0.30 -4.24
N VAL A 187 29.54 -0.57 -2.97
CA VAL A 187 29.74 -1.92 -2.44
C VAL A 187 28.58 -2.38 -1.56
N GLY A 188 28.01 -3.51 -1.88
CA GLY A 188 27.01 -4.17 -1.05
C GLY A 188 25.65 -4.35 -1.74
N PRO A 189 24.60 -4.65 -0.94
CA PRO A 189 24.54 -4.70 0.52
C PRO A 189 25.41 -5.82 1.14
N VAL A 190 26.25 -5.47 2.10
CA VAL A 190 27.10 -6.44 2.83
C VAL A 190 26.32 -6.95 4.03
N LEU A 191 26.01 -8.24 4.02
CA LEU A 191 25.31 -8.94 5.09
C LEU A 191 26.29 -9.56 6.08
N LYS A 192 26.05 -9.42 7.38
CA LYS A 192 26.66 -10.21 8.46
C LYS A 192 25.58 -10.85 9.32
N LYS A 193 25.75 -12.09 9.65
CA LYS A 193 24.97 -12.81 10.67
C LYS A 193 25.60 -12.63 12.06
N ASP A 194 24.83 -12.92 13.10
CA ASP A 194 25.39 -12.97 14.45
C ASP A 194 26.51 -14.03 14.55
N GLY A 195 27.61 -13.65 15.19
CA GLY A 195 28.82 -14.50 15.31
C GLY A 195 29.75 -14.50 14.09
N ASP A 196 29.42 -13.85 12.97
CA ASP A 196 30.28 -13.78 11.79
C ASP A 196 31.40 -12.75 11.98
N THR A 197 32.61 -13.15 11.62
CA THR A 197 33.76 -12.23 11.53
C THR A 197 33.79 -11.49 10.21
N ASN A 198 33.49 -12.20 9.11
CA ASN A 198 33.47 -11.67 7.75
C ASN A 198 32.02 -11.58 7.24
N GLY A 199 31.74 -10.55 6.41
CA GLY A 199 30.44 -10.45 5.73
C GLY A 199 30.30 -11.44 4.57
N PHE A 200 29.07 -11.66 4.14
CA PHE A 200 28.77 -12.42 2.94
C PHE A 200 29.12 -11.59 1.68
N SER A 201 29.64 -12.23 0.66
CA SER A 201 29.80 -11.63 -0.68
C SER A 201 28.46 -11.59 -1.41
N VAL A 202 28.26 -10.54 -2.20
CA VAL A 202 27.09 -10.41 -3.09
C VAL A 202 27.35 -11.19 -4.37
N LYS A 203 26.34 -11.86 -4.90
CA LYS A 203 26.34 -12.38 -6.27
C LYS A 203 24.97 -12.12 -6.90
N THR A 204 24.91 -11.21 -7.88
CA THR A 204 23.70 -10.99 -8.67
C THR A 204 23.48 -12.18 -9.62
N GLY A 205 22.23 -12.40 -10.03
CA GLY A 205 21.92 -13.35 -11.08
C GLY A 205 21.73 -12.65 -12.44
N THR A 206 20.88 -13.20 -13.27
CA THR A 206 20.55 -12.63 -14.59
C THR A 206 19.58 -11.47 -14.44
N TRP A 207 19.94 -10.32 -14.97
CA TRP A 207 19.08 -9.15 -15.03
C TRP A 207 17.98 -9.30 -16.08
N LYS A 208 16.81 -8.78 -15.79
CA LYS A 208 15.65 -8.70 -16.68
C LYS A 208 15.11 -7.28 -16.71
N VAL A 209 14.72 -6.83 -17.88
CA VAL A 209 14.00 -5.57 -18.05
C VAL A 209 12.52 -5.83 -17.77
N VAL A 210 11.97 -5.15 -16.79
CA VAL A 210 10.55 -5.21 -16.39
C VAL A 210 9.77 -4.12 -17.11
N GLU A 211 10.33 -2.92 -17.15
CA GLU A 211 9.76 -1.76 -17.82
C GLU A 211 10.87 -1.02 -18.57
N SER A 212 10.62 -0.67 -19.83
CA SER A 212 11.54 0.11 -20.66
C SER A 212 10.72 1.07 -21.50
N GLY A 213 10.54 2.25 -20.98
CA GLY A 213 9.83 3.31 -21.68
C GLY A 213 10.63 4.60 -21.67
N PRO A 214 10.15 5.65 -22.34
CA PRO A 214 10.93 6.88 -22.43
C PRO A 214 11.06 7.62 -21.10
N LEU A 215 10.18 7.38 -20.11
CA LEU A 215 10.19 8.10 -18.85
C LEU A 215 10.77 7.30 -17.69
N CYS A 216 10.62 6.00 -17.71
CA CYS A 216 11.03 5.13 -16.61
C CYS A 216 11.56 3.81 -17.13
N ALA A 217 12.63 3.34 -16.53
CA ALA A 217 13.17 1.99 -16.76
C ALA A 217 13.28 1.24 -15.44
N ILE A 218 12.83 -0.01 -15.44
CA ILE A 218 12.88 -0.90 -14.27
C ILE A 218 13.58 -2.20 -14.67
N LEU A 219 14.63 -2.52 -13.92
CA LEU A 219 15.36 -3.78 -14.06
C LEU A 219 15.22 -4.60 -12.78
N LYS A 220 15.15 -5.91 -12.90
CA LYS A 220 15.03 -6.84 -11.76
C LYS A 220 16.01 -7.99 -11.91
N THR A 221 16.61 -8.43 -10.80
CA THR A 221 17.40 -9.65 -10.72
C THR A 221 17.19 -10.36 -9.41
N LYS A 222 17.38 -11.66 -9.38
CA LYS A 222 17.55 -12.44 -8.16
C LYS A 222 19.03 -12.71 -7.96
N GLY A 223 19.47 -12.75 -6.70
CA GLY A 223 20.85 -12.99 -6.36
C GLY A 223 20.99 -13.74 -5.04
N SER A 224 22.22 -13.92 -4.58
CA SER A 224 22.51 -14.55 -3.30
C SER A 224 23.66 -13.85 -2.60
N HIS A 225 23.56 -13.75 -1.30
CA HIS A 225 24.68 -13.55 -0.41
C HIS A 225 25.38 -14.89 -0.22
N ILE A 226 26.68 -14.95 -0.41
CA ILE A 226 27.46 -16.19 -0.36
C ILE A 226 28.53 -16.05 0.71
N LYS A 227 28.60 -17.00 1.63
CA LYS A 227 29.69 -17.11 2.59
C LYS A 227 30.75 -18.05 2.02
N GLU A 228 31.85 -17.52 1.59
CA GLU A 228 32.87 -18.28 0.87
C GLU A 228 33.45 -19.46 1.70
N GLU A 229 33.57 -19.27 3.01
CA GLU A 229 34.14 -20.30 3.89
C GLU A 229 33.22 -21.52 4.06
N THR A 230 31.91 -21.36 4.01
CA THR A 230 30.94 -22.42 4.28
C THR A 230 30.14 -22.82 3.05
N GLY A 231 30.11 -21.98 2.04
CA GLY A 231 29.21 -22.11 0.89
C GLY A 231 27.74 -21.80 1.20
N GLU A 232 27.44 -21.25 2.38
CA GLU A 232 26.09 -20.83 2.77
C GLU A 232 25.59 -19.75 1.84
N LYS A 233 24.30 -19.82 1.49
CA LYS A 233 23.62 -18.87 0.58
C LYS A 233 22.35 -18.35 1.25
N ILE A 234 22.09 -17.06 1.05
CA ILE A 234 20.87 -16.37 1.46
C ILE A 234 20.39 -15.59 0.27
N SER A 235 19.15 -15.82 -0.16
CA SER A 235 18.60 -15.21 -1.36
C SER A 235 18.24 -13.75 -1.19
N PHE A 236 18.37 -12.99 -2.27
CA PHE A 236 17.79 -11.65 -2.36
C PHE A 236 17.22 -11.38 -3.76
N GLU A 237 16.36 -10.39 -3.82
CA GLU A 237 15.92 -9.77 -5.08
C GLU A 237 16.33 -8.31 -5.11
N LEU A 238 16.70 -7.84 -6.31
CA LEU A 238 17.00 -6.44 -6.57
C LEU A 238 16.07 -5.92 -7.66
N LYS A 239 15.59 -4.69 -7.45
CA LYS A 239 14.89 -3.90 -8.46
C LYS A 239 15.57 -2.53 -8.53
N LEU A 240 15.98 -2.13 -9.72
CA LEU A 240 16.53 -0.80 -9.99
C LEU A 240 15.51 -0.03 -10.77
N THR A 241 15.22 1.20 -10.32
CA THR A 241 14.33 2.12 -11.01
C THR A 241 15.10 3.38 -11.38
N ALA A 242 15.08 3.74 -12.65
CA ALA A 242 15.68 4.96 -13.17
C ALA A 242 14.66 5.78 -13.93
N TRP A 243 14.85 7.10 -13.95
CA TRP A 243 13.91 8.05 -14.50
C TRP A 243 14.58 8.95 -15.54
N ALA A 244 13.83 9.31 -16.58
CA ALA A 244 14.23 10.22 -17.62
C ALA A 244 14.66 11.58 -17.03
N GLY A 245 15.77 12.11 -17.50
CA GLY A 245 16.25 13.43 -17.11
C GLY A 245 16.78 13.56 -15.69
N LYS A 246 16.99 12.45 -14.96
CA LYS A 246 17.35 12.49 -13.55
C LYS A 246 18.62 11.69 -13.26
N PRO A 247 19.63 12.30 -12.59
CA PRO A 247 20.89 11.65 -12.24
C PRO A 247 20.76 10.84 -10.93
N TYR A 248 19.70 10.03 -10.81
CA TYR A 248 19.49 9.17 -9.65
C TYR A 248 18.84 7.84 -10.02
N THR A 249 19.05 6.86 -9.16
CA THR A 249 18.40 5.54 -9.25
C THR A 249 17.94 5.08 -7.88
N GLU A 250 16.75 4.47 -7.83
CA GLU A 250 16.30 3.77 -6.64
C GLU A 250 16.80 2.34 -6.68
N VAL A 251 17.33 1.89 -5.56
CA VAL A 251 17.65 0.51 -5.29
C VAL A 251 16.62 -0.04 -4.33
N SER A 252 15.84 -1.01 -4.78
CA SER A 252 14.97 -1.81 -3.95
C SER A 252 15.63 -3.18 -3.77
N TYR A 253 16.07 -3.45 -2.56
CA TYR A 253 16.74 -4.68 -2.17
C TYR A 253 15.87 -5.46 -1.20
N ARG A 254 15.51 -6.69 -1.53
CA ARG A 254 14.72 -7.58 -0.70
C ARG A 254 15.51 -8.81 -0.31
N ILE A 255 15.85 -8.94 0.98
CA ILE A 255 16.43 -10.15 1.54
C ILE A 255 15.33 -11.17 1.82
N ILE A 256 15.61 -12.45 1.56
CA ILE A 256 14.65 -13.55 1.72
C ILE A 256 15.31 -14.64 2.55
N ASN A 257 14.68 -15.02 3.65
CA ASN A 257 15.12 -16.20 4.37
C ASN A 257 14.51 -17.46 3.73
N ASP A 258 15.27 -18.05 2.83
CA ASP A 258 14.93 -19.29 2.13
C ASP A 258 15.61 -20.52 2.78
N THR A 259 15.75 -20.49 4.10
CA THR A 259 16.31 -21.59 4.91
C THR A 259 15.31 -22.05 5.99
N ASP A 260 15.54 -23.24 6.55
CA ASP A 260 14.68 -23.78 7.62
C ASP A 260 14.90 -23.09 8.98
N GLU A 261 16.00 -22.35 9.14
CA GLU A 261 16.36 -21.71 10.39
C GLU A 261 16.13 -20.20 10.36
N PRO A 262 15.83 -19.57 11.50
CA PRO A 262 15.73 -18.12 11.58
C PRO A 262 17.06 -17.43 11.18
N LEU A 263 16.97 -16.47 10.30
CA LEU A 263 18.10 -15.66 9.86
C LEU A 263 18.31 -14.49 10.81
N LYS A 264 19.36 -14.56 11.62
CA LYS A 264 19.73 -13.53 12.58
C LYS A 264 20.71 -12.54 11.93
N ILE A 265 20.19 -11.40 11.51
CA ILE A 265 20.96 -10.34 10.84
C ILE A 265 21.62 -9.46 11.90
N LYS A 266 22.95 -9.49 11.95
CA LYS A 266 23.74 -8.60 12.81
C LYS A 266 23.95 -7.25 12.16
N SER A 267 24.20 -7.22 10.86
CA SER A 267 24.28 -5.98 10.10
C SER A 267 23.99 -6.18 8.62
N LEU A 268 23.50 -5.12 7.99
CA LEU A 268 23.31 -5.02 6.55
C LEU A 268 23.67 -3.60 6.12
N LYS A 269 24.73 -3.46 5.30
CA LYS A 269 25.33 -2.16 4.98
C LYS A 269 25.53 -1.97 3.48
N TYR A 270 25.31 -0.75 2.99
CA TYR A 270 25.68 -0.34 1.64
C TYR A 270 26.69 0.80 1.71
N HIS A 271 27.85 0.61 1.08
CA HIS A 271 28.96 1.56 1.13
C HIS A 271 29.09 2.32 -0.18
N ILE A 272 29.26 3.62 -0.07
CA ILE A 272 29.55 4.55 -1.18
C ILE A 272 30.90 5.16 -0.88
N ARG A 273 31.95 4.67 -1.54
CA ARG A 273 33.32 5.08 -1.32
C ARG A 273 33.72 6.18 -2.29
N ARG A 274 34.35 7.20 -1.78
CA ARG A 274 34.88 8.30 -2.61
C ARG A 274 35.98 7.84 -3.56
N ASN A 275 36.94 7.08 -3.09
CA ASN A 275 38.10 6.56 -3.85
C ASN A 275 38.04 5.03 -3.93
N PRO A 276 38.50 4.45 -5.05
CA PRO A 276 38.71 3.01 -5.12
C PRO A 276 39.65 2.54 -4.02
N GLN A 277 39.28 1.55 -3.26
CA GLN A 277 40.19 0.89 -2.34
C GLN A 277 40.82 -0.32 -3.04
N THR A 278 42.12 -0.40 -3.05
CA THR A 278 42.78 -1.64 -3.40
C THR A 278 42.40 -2.69 -2.37
N LEU A 279 41.72 -3.75 -2.81
CA LEU A 279 41.29 -4.88 -1.97
C LEU A 279 42.56 -5.57 -1.40
N THR A 280 43.07 -5.11 -0.27
CA THR A 280 43.86 -5.97 0.61
C THR A 280 42.84 -6.69 1.50
N LEU A 281 42.60 -7.96 1.19
CA LEU A 281 41.70 -8.89 1.91
C LEU A 281 42.11 -9.12 3.40
N ASN A 282 43.00 -8.36 3.97
CA ASN A 282 43.60 -8.55 5.30
C ASN A 282 43.69 -7.28 6.16
N SER A 283 42.77 -6.37 6.03
CA SER A 283 42.60 -5.37 7.09
C SER A 283 41.29 -5.65 7.83
N SER A 284 41.40 -6.33 8.97
CA SER A 284 40.50 -6.04 10.08
C SER A 284 40.46 -4.52 10.20
N MET A 285 39.46 -3.85 9.65
CA MET A 285 39.17 -2.49 10.02
C MET A 285 38.93 -2.56 11.52
N ASN A 286 39.87 -2.09 12.28
CA ASN A 286 39.65 -1.78 13.67
C ASN A 286 38.53 -0.74 13.66
N CYS A 287 37.35 -1.18 14.01
CA CYS A 287 36.15 -0.35 14.15
C CYS A 287 36.29 0.80 15.15
N SER A 288 37.45 0.89 15.83
CA SER A 288 37.67 1.88 16.87
C SER A 288 37.71 3.32 16.41
N ASP A 289 37.95 3.59 15.10
CA ASP A 289 38.07 4.99 14.63
C ASP A 289 36.83 5.47 13.89
N THR A 290 35.91 4.57 13.49
CA THR A 290 34.67 4.94 12.83
C THR A 290 33.47 4.91 13.77
N GLU A 291 33.54 4.22 14.88
CA GLU A 291 32.45 4.12 15.87
C GLU A 291 32.16 5.46 16.58
N ASN A 292 33.10 6.38 16.58
CA ASN A 292 32.92 7.71 17.18
C ASN A 292 32.23 8.75 16.25
N ASN A 293 31.88 8.36 15.02
CA ASN A 293 31.33 9.29 14.00
C ASN A 293 29.94 8.95 13.47
N LEU A 294 29.26 8.03 14.11
CA LEU A 294 27.79 7.93 13.94
C LEU A 294 27.18 9.19 14.53
N CYS A 295 26.60 10.05 13.72
CA CYS A 295 25.94 11.30 14.08
C CYS A 295 25.89 11.64 15.58
N SER A 296 27.02 11.64 16.26
CA SER A 296 27.14 12.25 17.55
C SER A 296 27.42 13.72 17.26
N ALA A 297 26.42 14.55 17.19
CA ALA A 297 26.58 15.88 17.74
C ALA A 297 27.16 15.64 19.14
N ASP A 298 28.28 16.24 19.48
CA ASP A 298 28.94 16.09 20.76
C ASP A 298 27.93 16.19 21.90
N PHE A 299 27.48 15.06 22.36
CA PHE A 299 26.60 14.93 23.51
C PHE A 299 27.48 15.05 24.73
N ASP A 300 27.82 16.29 25.04
CA ASP A 300 28.39 16.63 26.31
C ASP A 300 27.36 16.30 27.38
N GLY A 301 27.71 15.41 28.29
CA GLY A 301 26.82 14.75 29.25
C GLY A 301 26.08 15.63 30.24
N ASN A 302 26.00 16.93 30.02
CA ASN A 302 25.27 17.88 30.85
C ASN A 302 24.02 18.52 30.23
N SER A 303 23.65 18.08 29.01
CA SER A 303 22.50 18.70 28.29
C SER A 303 21.30 17.79 28.10
N ASP A 304 21.02 16.89 29.03
CA ASP A 304 19.80 16.08 29.01
C ASP A 304 18.50 16.91 28.98
N LYS A 305 18.60 18.22 29.16
CA LYS A 305 17.46 19.12 29.07
C LYS A 305 17.32 19.86 27.73
N ASP A 306 18.41 20.06 27.01
CA ASP A 306 18.39 20.93 25.81
C ASP A 306 18.34 20.17 24.47
N CYS A 307 18.53 18.83 24.48
CA CYS A 307 18.56 18.04 23.26
C CYS A 307 17.27 17.28 22.95
N MET A 308 16.21 17.54 23.65
CA MET A 308 14.90 16.93 23.48
C MET A 308 13.79 17.98 23.33
N PRO A 309 13.84 18.91 22.39
CA PRO A 309 12.69 19.78 22.18
C PRO A 309 11.47 19.04 21.65
N PHE A 310 11.62 17.77 21.19
CA PHE A 310 10.59 17.05 20.47
C PHE A 310 10.42 15.58 20.83
N ALA A 311 10.94 15.14 21.97
CA ALA A 311 10.46 13.88 22.51
C ALA A 311 8.99 14.10 22.91
N PRO A 312 8.02 13.47 22.25
CA PRO A 312 6.66 13.60 22.68
C PRO A 312 6.59 13.18 24.14
N HIS A 313 5.99 14.01 24.97
CA HIS A 313 5.66 13.62 26.32
C HIS A 313 4.66 12.47 26.22
N LEU A 314 5.12 11.29 26.52
CA LEU A 314 4.32 10.09 26.63
C LEU A 314 3.56 10.11 27.95
N ASP A 315 2.76 11.13 28.15
CA ASP A 315 1.74 11.03 29.15
C ASP A 315 0.49 10.38 28.53
N SER A 316 -0.31 9.80 29.37
CA SER A 316 -1.49 9.04 28.97
C SER A 316 -2.61 9.89 28.33
N THR A 317 -2.36 11.14 28.03
CA THR A 317 -3.35 12.09 27.54
C THR A 317 -3.27 12.31 26.03
N GLY A 318 -2.20 11.80 25.37
CA GLY A 318 -2.07 11.80 23.90
C GLY A 318 -1.97 13.17 23.22
N CYS A 319 -2.09 14.23 23.96
CA CYS A 319 -1.82 15.60 23.57
C CYS A 319 -0.96 16.20 24.66
N GLY A 320 0.32 15.80 24.68
CA GLY A 320 1.24 16.36 25.65
C GLY A 320 1.26 17.86 25.48
N ASP A 321 0.94 18.56 26.53
CA ASP A 321 1.25 19.97 26.60
C ASP A 321 2.74 20.09 26.33
N ASN A 322 3.10 20.76 25.26
CA ASN A 322 4.47 21.07 24.99
C ASN A 322 5.04 21.81 26.20
N PRO A 323 6.07 21.29 26.90
CA PRO A 323 6.59 21.88 28.08
C PRO A 323 7.19 23.28 27.86
N THR A 324 7.40 23.68 26.61
CA THR A 324 7.86 25.03 26.25
C THR A 324 6.71 25.99 25.99
N GLY A 325 5.45 25.54 25.98
CA GLY A 325 4.28 26.38 25.71
C GLY A 325 4.21 26.87 24.27
N GLU A 326 5.03 26.31 23.34
CA GLU A 326 4.94 26.60 21.92
C GLU A 326 3.86 25.72 21.31
N ASP A 327 2.92 26.33 20.64
CA ASP A 327 1.92 25.64 19.85
C ASP A 327 2.57 25.22 18.53
N PHE A 328 2.91 23.93 18.40
CA PHE A 328 3.52 23.39 17.20
C PHE A 328 2.51 23.15 16.06
N GLY A 329 1.27 23.58 16.20
CA GLY A 329 0.23 23.41 15.20
C GLY A 329 -0.03 21.94 14.90
N ASP A 330 -0.17 21.57 13.64
CA ASP A 330 -0.57 20.23 13.20
C ASP A 330 0.52 19.15 13.27
N GLY A 331 1.56 19.32 14.10
CA GLY A 331 2.56 18.31 14.41
C GLY A 331 3.97 18.57 13.85
N PRO A 332 4.90 17.61 14.01
CA PRO A 332 6.33 17.78 13.76
C PRO A 332 6.71 18.11 12.30
N LEU A 333 5.81 17.96 11.34
CA LEU A 333 6.02 18.36 9.94
C LEU A 333 6.44 19.82 9.78
N TYR A 334 5.98 20.71 10.63
CA TYR A 334 6.33 22.11 10.58
C TYR A 334 7.80 22.38 10.90
N HIS A 335 8.38 21.56 11.75
CA HIS A 335 9.76 21.74 12.20
C HIS A 335 10.77 21.21 11.19
N VAL A 336 10.46 20.11 10.56
CA VAL A 336 11.34 19.53 9.51
C VAL A 336 11.36 20.41 8.26
N SER A 337 10.30 21.15 8.02
CA SER A 337 10.19 22.05 6.87
C SER A 337 10.71 23.47 7.10
N ASN A 338 11.08 23.81 8.34
CA ASN A 338 11.67 25.10 8.68
C ASN A 338 13.18 25.02 8.49
N SER A 339 13.77 25.93 7.71
CA SER A 339 15.21 25.93 7.46
C SER A 339 16.05 25.97 8.76
N ALA A 340 15.58 26.66 9.80
CA ALA A 340 16.27 26.72 11.08
C ALA A 340 16.26 25.38 11.84
N ASP A 341 15.22 24.58 11.67
CA ASP A 341 15.13 23.25 12.31
C ASP A 341 15.78 22.17 11.45
N ALA A 342 15.74 22.31 10.13
CA ALA A 342 16.51 21.45 9.24
C ALA A 342 18.01 21.54 9.53
N ASP A 343 18.52 22.74 9.83
CA ASP A 343 19.92 22.95 10.17
C ASP A 343 20.34 22.20 11.47
N ARG A 344 19.42 21.96 12.40
CA ARG A 344 19.68 21.18 13.62
C ARG A 344 19.77 19.68 13.39
N LEU A 345 19.12 19.18 12.33
CA LEU A 345 19.09 17.75 11.98
C LEU A 345 20.20 17.36 11.02
N VAL A 346 20.85 18.36 10.43
CA VAL A 346 21.93 18.17 9.46
C VAL A 346 23.26 18.40 10.15
N SER A 347 24.16 17.39 10.08
CA SER A 347 25.55 17.51 10.49
C SER A 347 26.41 17.63 9.25
N GLU A 348 27.14 18.75 9.12
CA GLU A 348 28.09 18.99 8.05
C GLU A 348 29.50 19.00 8.59
N ARG A 349 30.41 18.32 7.89
CA ARG A 349 31.87 18.33 8.20
C ARG A 349 32.67 18.53 6.93
N THR A 350 33.74 19.28 7.04
CA THR A 350 34.66 19.50 5.91
C THR A 350 36.05 18.92 6.23
N PHE A 351 36.56 18.15 5.29
CA PHE A 351 37.87 17.48 5.38
C PHE A 351 38.71 17.87 4.14
N GLY A 352 39.35 19.04 4.19
CA GLY A 352 40.06 19.59 3.04
C GLY A 352 39.09 20.00 1.94
N ASP A 353 39.12 19.30 0.81
CA ASP A 353 38.20 19.48 -0.32
C ASP A 353 36.94 18.61 -0.27
N VAL A 354 36.78 17.81 0.78
CA VAL A 354 35.65 16.89 0.94
C VAL A 354 34.64 17.45 1.94
N ARG A 355 33.40 17.56 1.51
CA ARG A 355 32.23 17.86 2.35
C ARG A 355 31.47 16.57 2.64
N SER A 356 31.21 16.30 3.90
CA SER A 356 30.37 15.19 4.33
C SER A 356 29.17 15.69 5.09
N ILE A 357 27.98 15.18 4.75
CA ILE A 357 26.72 15.57 5.33
C ILE A 357 25.96 14.34 5.78
N THR A 358 25.36 14.42 6.95
CA THR A 358 24.34 13.47 7.38
C THR A 358 23.11 14.24 7.83
N ALA A 359 21.95 13.81 7.39
CA ALA A 359 20.67 14.28 7.88
C ALA A 359 19.87 13.06 8.33
N ALA A 360 19.48 13.06 9.60
CA ALA A 360 18.76 11.96 10.19
C ALA A 360 17.37 12.45 10.65
N SER A 361 16.61 11.58 11.27
CA SER A 361 15.36 11.92 11.89
C SER A 361 15.59 12.76 13.16
N ASN A 362 14.69 13.67 13.47
CA ASN A 362 14.58 14.31 14.79
C ASN A 362 14.11 13.32 15.86
N TYR A 363 13.83 12.09 15.50
CA TYR A 363 13.36 11.03 16.38
C TYR A 363 14.47 10.02 16.64
N LYS A 364 14.73 9.73 17.92
CA LYS A 364 15.88 8.89 18.31
C LYS A 364 15.73 7.41 18.02
N THR A 365 14.54 6.96 17.66
CA THR A 365 14.23 5.53 17.46
C THR A 365 14.89 4.91 16.23
N ASP A 366 15.19 5.68 15.23
CA ASP A 366 15.59 5.19 13.91
C ASP A 366 17.10 5.04 13.73
N TYR A 367 17.91 5.67 14.57
CA TYR A 367 19.38 5.55 14.49
C TYR A 367 20.05 5.66 15.86
N TYR A 368 19.29 5.52 16.89
CA TYR A 368 19.71 5.83 18.22
C TYR A 368 20.83 4.94 18.73
N LEU A 369 21.89 5.57 19.17
CA LEU A 369 22.97 4.95 19.92
C LEU A 369 23.16 5.66 21.26
N GLY A 370 23.34 4.90 22.33
CA GLY A 370 23.71 5.44 23.63
C GLY A 370 25.09 6.11 23.62
N LYS A 371 25.51 6.67 24.76
CA LYS A 371 26.83 7.29 24.92
C LYS A 371 28.01 6.35 24.59
N ASP A 372 27.78 5.06 24.78
CA ASP A 372 28.72 3.98 24.53
C ASP A 372 28.59 3.38 23.11
N GLY A 373 27.75 3.98 22.25
CA GLY A 373 27.43 3.45 20.95
C GLY A 373 26.41 2.31 20.96
N ALA A 374 25.94 1.88 22.13
CA ALA A 374 24.92 0.85 22.24
C ALA A 374 23.50 1.43 22.06
N PRO A 375 22.56 0.65 21.48
CA PRO A 375 21.19 1.10 21.34
C PRO A 375 20.53 1.25 22.71
N SER A 376 19.66 2.23 22.83
CA SER A 376 18.82 2.37 24.01
C SER A 376 17.68 1.38 23.96
N LYS A 377 17.62 0.46 24.92
CA LYS A 377 16.51 -0.48 25.03
C LYS A 377 15.15 0.21 25.14
N ARG A 378 15.10 1.36 25.80
CA ARG A 378 13.89 2.14 25.94
C ARG A 378 13.34 2.67 24.63
N VAL A 379 14.24 2.98 23.69
CA VAL A 379 13.88 3.57 22.40
C VAL A 379 13.52 2.50 21.37
N ILE A 380 14.16 1.33 21.44
CA ILE A 380 13.87 0.19 20.55
C ILE A 380 12.90 -0.82 21.15
N ASP A 381 12.37 -0.55 22.34
CA ASP A 381 11.35 -1.37 22.97
C ASP A 381 10.07 -1.39 22.12
N SER A 382 9.63 -2.59 21.75
CA SER A 382 8.50 -2.77 20.85
C SER A 382 7.17 -2.22 21.43
N GLU A 383 7.00 -2.31 22.76
CA GLU A 383 5.81 -1.78 23.42
C GLU A 383 5.79 -0.24 23.33
N TYR A 384 6.93 0.40 23.58
CA TYR A 384 7.09 1.83 23.40
C TYR A 384 6.76 2.27 21.97
N LEU A 385 7.32 1.60 20.97
CA LEU A 385 7.10 1.92 19.58
C LEU A 385 5.66 1.66 19.12
N MET A 386 5.01 0.64 19.67
CA MET A 386 3.59 0.38 19.43
C MET A 386 2.72 1.49 19.99
N LYS A 387 3.05 1.98 21.18
CA LYS A 387 2.38 3.11 21.77
C LYS A 387 2.57 4.39 20.97
N GLU A 388 3.80 4.65 20.56
CA GLU A 388 4.19 5.76 19.71
C GLU A 388 3.43 5.75 18.38
N ALA A 389 3.39 4.59 17.71
CA ALA A 389 2.68 4.41 16.47
C ALA A 389 1.17 4.69 16.58
N ASN A 390 0.58 4.49 17.74
CA ASN A 390 -0.83 4.80 17.98
C ASN A 390 -1.08 6.29 18.26
N GLU A 391 -0.08 7.05 18.66
CA GLU A 391 -0.19 8.46 19.00
C GLU A 391 0.12 9.38 17.81
N HIS A 392 0.84 8.90 16.80
CA HIS A 392 1.25 9.67 15.62
C HIS A 392 0.59 9.20 14.34
N PHE A 393 0.44 10.10 13.40
CA PHE A 393 -0.10 9.77 12.07
C PHE A 393 0.96 9.13 11.17
N ALA A 394 0.54 8.22 10.32
CA ALA A 394 1.45 7.54 9.39
C ALA A 394 2.14 8.50 8.40
N GLU A 395 1.51 9.62 8.09
CA GLU A 395 2.07 10.69 7.26
C GLU A 395 3.02 11.63 8.00
N VAL A 396 3.22 11.46 9.31
CA VAL A 396 4.20 12.26 10.04
C VAL A 396 5.60 11.94 9.56
N PHE A 397 6.30 12.98 9.19
CA PHE A 397 7.63 12.90 8.63
C PHE A 397 8.65 13.45 9.65
N TYR A 398 9.57 12.60 10.10
CA TYR A 398 10.51 12.93 11.15
C TYR A 398 11.92 13.30 10.68
N GLY A 399 12.20 13.24 9.38
CA GLY A 399 13.48 13.62 8.82
C GLY A 399 13.71 13.04 7.44
N THR A 400 14.70 13.56 6.74
CA THR A 400 15.04 13.20 5.37
C THR A 400 15.90 11.95 5.25
N PHE A 401 16.65 11.64 6.27
CA PHE A 401 17.42 10.43 6.47
C PHE A 401 18.37 10.08 5.31
N PHE A 402 19.35 10.95 5.05
CA PHE A 402 20.35 10.76 4.01
C PHE A 402 21.78 10.93 4.51
N ALA A 403 22.72 10.38 3.75
CA ALA A 403 24.14 10.68 3.87
C ALA A 403 24.69 11.14 2.52
N ASP A 404 25.56 12.12 2.55
CA ASP A 404 26.24 12.67 1.38
C ASP A 404 27.74 12.76 1.60
N CYS A 405 28.50 12.52 0.53
CA CYS A 405 29.93 12.79 0.48
C CYS A 405 30.27 13.41 -0.87
N THR A 406 30.75 14.65 -0.84
CA THR A 406 31.00 15.48 -2.03
C THR A 406 32.44 15.98 -2.04
N ASP A 407 33.09 15.94 -3.19
CA ASP A 407 34.40 16.56 -3.45
C ASP A 407 34.36 17.48 -4.69
N SER A 408 35.49 17.89 -5.20
CA SER A 408 35.59 18.81 -6.35
C SER A 408 35.03 18.24 -7.66
N GLU A 409 34.81 16.93 -7.76
CA GLU A 409 34.26 16.28 -8.98
C GLU A 409 32.76 16.00 -8.87
N GLY A 410 32.16 16.12 -7.66
CA GLY A 410 30.75 15.84 -7.39
C GLY A 410 30.57 14.92 -6.20
N GLY A 411 29.33 14.51 -5.94
CA GLY A 411 28.96 13.71 -4.79
C GLY A 411 27.83 12.71 -5.05
N VAL A 412 27.57 11.91 -4.02
CA VAL A 412 26.42 10.99 -3.98
C VAL A 412 25.68 11.18 -2.67
N CYS A 413 24.45 11.67 -2.79
CA CYS A 413 23.50 11.74 -1.70
C CYS A 413 22.64 10.48 -1.70
N ALA A 414 22.75 9.69 -0.64
CA ALA A 414 22.02 8.43 -0.51
C ALA A 414 20.97 8.53 0.59
N THR A 415 19.70 8.28 0.25
CA THR A 415 18.56 8.44 1.14
C THR A 415 17.89 7.09 1.40
N ILE A 416 17.72 6.70 2.67
CA ILE A 416 16.96 5.50 3.04
C ILE A 416 15.48 5.84 3.11
N PHE A 417 14.63 5.08 2.39
CA PHE A 417 13.20 5.28 2.36
C PHE A 417 12.54 4.84 3.67
N GLN A 418 11.68 5.71 4.24
CA GLN A 418 10.91 5.45 5.46
C GLN A 418 11.76 4.85 6.59
N ALA A 419 12.93 5.44 6.83
CA ALA A 419 13.91 4.90 7.77
C ALA A 419 13.36 4.77 9.19
N GLN A 420 12.60 5.76 9.67
CA GLN A 420 12.01 5.74 10.98
C GLN A 420 10.96 4.64 11.11
N GLN A 421 10.06 4.55 10.16
CA GLN A 421 8.99 3.55 10.16
C GLN A 421 9.56 2.13 10.12
N ASN A 422 10.65 1.95 9.38
CA ASN A 422 11.33 0.66 9.20
C ASN A 422 12.59 0.51 10.05
N TYR A 423 12.65 1.12 11.24
CA TYR A 423 13.83 1.01 12.08
C TYR A 423 14.21 -0.47 12.35
N PRO A 424 15.44 -0.81 12.72
CA PRO A 424 16.58 0.06 12.95
C PRO A 424 17.26 0.47 11.64
N LYS A 425 17.64 1.74 11.55
CA LYS A 425 18.38 2.31 10.42
C LYS A 425 19.44 3.29 10.94
N ALA A 426 20.50 3.49 10.16
CA ALA A 426 21.47 4.55 10.41
C ALA A 426 22.14 5.00 9.12
N VAL A 427 22.78 6.17 9.16
CA VAL A 427 23.59 6.72 8.08
C VAL A 427 24.87 7.31 8.64
N SER A 428 25.95 7.25 7.87
CA SER A 428 27.20 7.94 8.22
C SER A 428 27.88 8.51 6.99
N ALA A 429 28.67 9.55 7.17
CA ALA A 429 29.49 10.12 6.12
C ALA A 429 30.80 10.67 6.73
N ASP A 430 31.93 10.45 6.04
CA ASP A 430 33.24 10.97 6.40
C ASP A 430 34.06 11.33 5.13
N LYS A 431 35.35 11.58 5.29
CA LYS A 431 36.25 11.89 4.16
C LYS A 431 36.41 10.75 3.15
N ASN A 432 36.05 9.54 3.49
CA ASN A 432 36.25 8.35 2.66
C ASN A 432 34.98 8.00 1.86
N GLY A 433 33.80 8.54 2.24
CA GLY A 433 32.51 8.28 1.62
C GLY A 433 31.37 8.27 2.60
N SER A 434 30.29 7.61 2.22
CA SER A 434 29.11 7.43 3.05
C SER A 434 28.69 5.96 3.16
N THR A 435 27.97 5.65 4.22
CA THR A 435 27.43 4.30 4.47
C THR A 435 25.99 4.39 4.89
N LEU A 436 25.16 3.57 4.24
CA LEU A 436 23.80 3.30 4.65
C LEU A 436 23.78 2.02 5.48
N TYR A 437 23.27 2.10 6.69
CA TYR A 437 23.07 0.95 7.57
C TYR A 437 21.58 0.57 7.48
N LEU A 438 21.28 -0.38 6.61
CA LEU A 438 19.95 -0.96 6.47
C LEU A 438 19.58 -1.81 7.71
N VAL A 439 20.59 -2.37 8.36
CA VAL A 439 20.55 -2.89 9.74
C VAL A 439 21.88 -2.51 10.39
N PRO A 440 21.91 -1.63 11.40
CA PRO A 440 23.12 -1.25 12.15
C PRO A 440 23.64 -2.38 13.03
N GLU A 441 24.97 -2.47 13.25
CA GLU A 441 25.59 -3.52 14.09
C GLU A 441 25.27 -3.38 15.58
N ASN A 442 25.04 -2.17 16.05
CA ASN A 442 24.94 -1.85 17.48
C ASN A 442 23.51 -1.89 18.01
N VAL A 443 22.58 -2.49 17.27
CA VAL A 443 21.20 -2.73 17.69
C VAL A 443 20.98 -4.20 18.01
N GLU A 444 19.84 -4.53 18.63
CA GLU A 444 19.42 -5.92 18.72
C GLU A 444 19.35 -6.55 17.32
N GLU A 445 19.71 -7.80 17.23
CA GLU A 445 19.69 -8.53 15.95
C GLU A 445 18.27 -8.54 15.37
N VAL A 446 18.16 -8.33 14.08
CA VAL A 446 16.92 -8.50 13.35
C VAL A 446 16.80 -9.97 12.95
N VAL A 447 15.71 -10.60 13.34
CA VAL A 447 15.44 -12.01 13.06
C VAL A 447 14.38 -12.12 11.98
N LEU A 448 14.76 -12.64 10.81
CA LEU A 448 13.80 -13.08 9.80
C LEU A 448 13.53 -14.57 10.02
N GLU A 449 12.30 -14.90 10.36
CA GLU A 449 11.89 -16.29 10.46
C GLU A 449 11.95 -16.99 9.09
N SER A 450 11.96 -18.33 9.10
CA SER A 450 11.95 -19.10 7.85
C SER A 450 10.79 -18.68 6.94
N GLY A 451 11.08 -18.42 5.68
CA GLY A 451 10.10 -17.99 4.68
C GLY A 451 9.74 -16.50 4.71
N MET A 452 10.23 -15.72 5.66
CA MET A 452 10.09 -14.27 5.64
C MET A 452 11.02 -13.61 4.64
N SER A 453 10.60 -12.45 4.16
CA SER A 453 11.47 -11.52 3.45
C SER A 453 11.34 -10.10 4.01
N ARG A 454 12.23 -9.20 3.61
CA ARG A 454 12.06 -7.76 3.85
C ARG A 454 12.76 -6.91 2.81
N GLU A 455 11.98 -6.04 2.18
CA GLU A 455 12.48 -5.05 1.23
C GLU A 455 13.06 -3.83 1.95
N GLN A 456 14.18 -3.34 1.43
CA GLN A 456 14.86 -2.12 1.85
C GLN A 456 15.04 -1.24 0.62
N LYS A 457 14.56 0.00 0.66
CA LYS A 457 14.66 0.94 -0.47
C LYS A 457 15.57 2.09 -0.13
N PHE A 458 16.40 2.49 -1.08
CA PHE A 458 17.19 3.71 -0.96
C PHE A 458 17.43 4.35 -2.33
N LEU A 459 17.56 5.65 -2.32
CA LEU A 459 17.85 6.47 -3.51
C LEU A 459 19.32 6.82 -3.55
N LEU A 460 19.97 6.63 -4.67
CA LEU A 460 21.31 7.13 -4.96
C LEU A 460 21.17 8.33 -5.91
N HIS A 461 21.39 9.53 -5.39
CA HIS A 461 21.33 10.78 -6.16
C HIS A 461 22.76 11.30 -6.40
N PHE A 462 23.20 11.29 -7.65
CA PHE A 462 24.49 11.79 -8.10
C PHE A 462 24.37 13.27 -8.47
N HIS A 463 25.27 14.12 -7.99
CA HIS A 463 25.12 15.56 -8.13
C HIS A 463 26.46 16.27 -8.30
N PRO A 464 26.50 17.50 -8.86
CA PRO A 464 27.72 18.27 -9.02
C PRO A 464 28.28 18.75 -7.69
N ALA A 465 29.56 19.13 -7.68
CA ALA A 465 30.29 19.58 -6.48
C ALA A 465 29.68 20.77 -5.75
N ASN A 466 28.96 21.61 -6.46
CA ASN A 466 28.35 22.85 -5.94
C ASN A 466 26.88 22.67 -5.54
N GLU A 467 26.39 21.44 -5.45
CA GLU A 467 25.00 21.17 -5.02
C GLU A 467 24.80 21.65 -3.57
N SER A 468 23.70 22.34 -3.32
CA SER A 468 23.40 22.87 -1.99
C SER A 468 22.83 21.81 -1.06
N ILE A 469 23.03 21.95 0.24
CA ILE A 469 22.39 21.10 1.26
C ILE A 469 20.89 21.16 1.13
N SER A 470 20.34 22.36 0.89
CA SER A 470 18.89 22.56 0.72
C SER A 470 18.33 21.74 -0.43
N SER A 471 19.04 21.68 -1.56
CA SER A 471 18.62 20.89 -2.72
C SER A 471 18.69 19.40 -2.44
N LEU A 472 19.75 18.92 -1.79
CA LEU A 472 19.92 17.52 -1.38
C LEU A 472 18.78 17.10 -0.42
N ASN A 473 18.53 17.93 0.59
CA ASN A 473 17.45 17.71 1.54
C ASN A 473 16.08 17.71 0.85
N ASP A 474 15.88 18.64 -0.09
CA ASP A 474 14.66 18.77 -0.86
C ASP A 474 14.37 17.52 -1.73
N ARG A 475 15.40 16.98 -2.42
CA ARG A 475 15.27 15.73 -3.17
C ARG A 475 14.96 14.55 -2.25
N SER A 476 15.61 14.49 -1.09
CA SER A 476 15.37 13.44 -0.10
C SER A 476 13.96 13.49 0.47
N ILE A 477 13.40 14.68 0.74
CA ILE A 477 12.01 14.84 1.18
C ILE A 477 11.03 14.32 0.13
N VAL A 478 11.22 14.67 -1.16
CA VAL A 478 10.34 14.19 -2.23
C VAL A 478 10.42 12.67 -2.40
N TYR A 479 11.57 12.08 -2.14
CA TYR A 479 11.69 10.63 -2.14
C TYR A 479 10.92 9.99 -0.98
N GLN A 480 10.97 10.57 0.22
CA GLN A 480 10.20 10.10 1.38
C GLN A 480 8.69 10.24 1.17
N MET A 481 8.26 11.34 0.57
CA MET A 481 6.86 11.70 0.41
C MET A 481 6.56 12.07 -1.06
N PRO A 482 6.58 11.11 -1.99
CA PRO A 482 6.33 11.40 -3.41
C PRO A 482 4.92 11.95 -3.62
N TYR A 483 4.72 12.72 -4.69
CA TYR A 483 3.39 13.12 -5.10
C TYR A 483 2.50 11.90 -5.38
N ARG A 484 1.20 12.03 -5.06
CA ARG A 484 0.18 11.01 -5.33
C ARG A 484 -0.92 11.65 -6.18
N PRO A 485 -0.75 11.74 -7.49
CA PRO A 485 -1.82 12.15 -8.37
C PRO A 485 -3.04 11.25 -8.24
N TYR A 486 -4.24 11.81 -8.37
CA TYR A 486 -5.48 11.07 -8.28
C TYR A 486 -6.51 11.60 -9.26
N VAL A 487 -7.46 10.77 -9.63
CA VAL A 487 -8.64 11.14 -10.40
C VAL A 487 -9.83 11.37 -9.47
N SER A 488 -10.86 12.07 -9.96
CA SER A 488 -12.04 12.30 -9.14
C SER A 488 -12.75 10.98 -8.80
N PRO A 489 -13.42 10.87 -7.64
CA PRO A 489 -14.23 9.71 -7.29
C PRO A 489 -15.29 9.35 -8.34
N LYS A 490 -15.76 10.33 -9.11
CA LYS A 490 -16.67 10.13 -10.23
C LYS A 490 -16.12 9.15 -11.27
N VAL A 491 -14.83 9.22 -11.59
CA VAL A 491 -14.18 8.32 -12.56
C VAL A 491 -14.24 6.87 -12.06
N HIS A 492 -13.94 6.65 -10.78
CA HIS A 492 -14.04 5.33 -10.16
C HIS A 492 -15.46 4.78 -10.16
N LYS A 493 -16.46 5.63 -9.81
CA LYS A 493 -17.87 5.27 -9.84
C LYS A 493 -18.32 4.86 -11.26
N GLU A 494 -18.04 5.70 -12.25
CA GLU A 494 -18.47 5.48 -13.64
C GLU A 494 -17.77 4.28 -14.29
N SER A 495 -16.61 3.85 -13.80
CA SER A 495 -15.94 2.64 -14.29
C SER A 495 -16.77 1.37 -14.04
N GLY A 496 -17.57 1.35 -12.98
CA GLY A 496 -18.32 0.18 -12.53
C GLY A 496 -17.46 -0.95 -11.95
N VAL A 497 -16.18 -0.68 -11.63
CA VAL A 497 -15.27 -1.71 -11.07
C VAL A 497 -15.64 -2.05 -9.63
N TRP A 498 -16.05 -1.05 -8.84
CA TRP A 498 -16.49 -1.21 -7.44
C TRP A 498 -17.89 -0.65 -7.20
N PRO A 499 -18.92 -1.21 -7.84
CA PRO A 499 -20.27 -0.63 -7.77
C PRO A 499 -20.85 -0.61 -6.37
N GLU A 500 -20.40 -1.54 -5.51
CA GLU A 500 -20.93 -1.72 -4.17
C GLU A 500 -20.65 -0.58 -3.20
N ILE A 501 -19.62 0.23 -3.43
CA ILE A 501 -19.18 1.24 -2.45
C ILE A 501 -19.63 2.67 -2.75
N PHE A 502 -20.20 2.94 -3.93
CA PHE A 502 -20.53 4.31 -4.34
C PHE A 502 -22.01 4.62 -4.17
N ALA A 503 -22.32 5.46 -3.19
CA ALA A 503 -23.63 6.08 -3.10
C ALA A 503 -23.72 7.30 -4.04
N PRO A 504 -24.91 7.57 -4.63
CA PRO A 504 -25.11 8.68 -5.56
C PRO A 504 -24.69 10.05 -4.99
N GLU A 505 -24.99 10.30 -3.73
CA GLU A 505 -24.80 11.58 -3.07
C GLU A 505 -23.35 11.82 -2.60
N MET A 506 -22.53 10.78 -2.54
CA MET A 506 -21.13 10.92 -2.12
C MET A 506 -20.22 11.41 -3.24
N ALA A 507 -20.66 11.40 -4.48
CA ALA A 507 -19.88 11.91 -5.62
C ALA A 507 -19.79 13.45 -5.65
N ASP A 508 -20.67 14.15 -4.95
CA ASP A 508 -20.78 15.62 -4.99
C ASP A 508 -20.27 16.34 -3.73
N SER A 509 -19.55 15.65 -2.83
CA SER A 509 -19.04 16.29 -1.61
C SER A 509 -17.95 17.38 -1.86
N GLY A 510 -17.63 17.66 -3.13
CA GLY A 510 -16.76 18.76 -3.55
C GLY A 510 -17.34 20.16 -3.45
N ASN A 511 -18.67 20.31 -3.43
CA ASN A 511 -19.32 21.63 -3.35
C ASN A 511 -19.82 21.91 -1.93
N GLN A 512 -19.00 22.56 -1.12
CA GLN A 512 -19.39 23.04 0.21
C GLN A 512 -20.55 24.06 0.19
N GLN A 513 -20.89 24.63 -0.96
CA GLN A 513 -21.93 25.67 -1.08
C GLN A 513 -23.37 25.14 -1.20
N GLU A 514 -23.57 23.86 -1.56
CA GLU A 514 -24.92 23.28 -1.63
C GLU A 514 -25.40 22.61 -0.33
N LYS A 515 -24.58 22.63 0.72
CA LYS A 515 -24.93 22.08 2.05
C LYS A 515 -26.03 22.86 2.79
N GLU A 516 -26.50 23.98 2.27
CA GLU A 516 -27.54 24.82 2.91
C GLU A 516 -28.97 24.56 2.42
N SER A 517 -29.18 23.74 1.38
CA SER A 517 -30.55 23.37 1.00
C SER A 517 -31.03 22.18 1.85
N GLY A 518 -32.04 22.47 2.64
CA GLY A 518 -32.54 21.70 3.76
C GLY A 518 -33.17 20.32 3.50
N ASP A 519 -32.94 19.65 2.38
CA ASP A 519 -33.65 18.42 2.01
C ASP A 519 -32.98 17.08 2.39
N ARG A 520 -31.79 17.10 2.99
CA ARG A 520 -31.13 15.87 3.46
C ARG A 520 -31.67 15.27 4.76
N LYS A 521 -32.76 15.82 5.28
CA LYS A 521 -33.22 15.48 6.65
C LYS A 521 -33.92 14.12 6.78
N HIS A 522 -34.16 13.36 5.71
CA HIS A 522 -35.17 12.31 5.76
C HIS A 522 -34.73 10.88 5.47
N VAL A 523 -33.47 10.59 5.10
CA VAL A 523 -33.07 9.21 4.84
C VAL A 523 -32.94 8.40 6.12
N PHE A 524 -32.43 9.02 7.18
CA PHE A 524 -32.45 8.44 8.53
C PHE A 524 -32.86 9.51 9.54
N SER A 525 -33.81 9.18 10.41
CA SER A 525 -34.18 10.01 11.56
C SER A 525 -33.09 10.06 12.66
N LEU A 526 -31.83 9.77 12.32
CA LEU A 526 -30.69 9.73 13.20
C LEU A 526 -29.84 10.99 12.97
N GLU A 527 -29.76 11.81 13.99
CA GLU A 527 -28.89 12.97 14.02
C GLU A 527 -27.62 12.65 14.86
N PRO A 528 -26.42 13.01 14.42
CA PRO A 528 -26.05 13.63 13.14
C PRO A 528 -26.07 12.64 11.98
N ASP A 529 -25.97 13.13 10.73
CA ASP A 529 -25.99 12.33 9.51
C ASP A 529 -25.11 11.05 9.64
N PRO A 530 -25.71 9.85 9.59
CA PRO A 530 -25.00 8.61 9.85
C PRO A 530 -23.91 8.32 8.82
N TYR A 531 -24.05 8.76 7.57
CA TYR A 531 -23.02 8.60 6.54
C TYR A 531 -21.76 9.36 6.92
N LEU A 532 -21.91 10.64 7.28
CA LEU A 532 -20.78 11.47 7.68
C LEU A 532 -20.07 10.92 8.91
N LEU A 533 -20.83 10.43 9.88
CA LEU A 533 -20.26 9.84 11.10
C LEU A 533 -19.53 8.55 10.82
N VAL A 534 -20.10 7.68 9.99
CA VAL A 534 -19.45 6.42 9.62
C VAL A 534 -18.19 6.70 8.80
N GLU A 535 -18.24 7.61 7.84
CA GLU A 535 -17.07 8.00 7.05
C GLU A 535 -15.95 8.55 7.93
N ARG A 536 -16.26 9.49 8.82
CA ARG A 536 -15.27 10.02 9.78
C ARG A 536 -14.74 8.95 10.72
N SER A 537 -15.59 8.05 11.19
CA SER A 537 -15.17 6.92 12.02
C SER A 537 -14.23 5.98 11.26
N LEU A 538 -14.53 5.69 9.99
CA LEU A 538 -13.67 4.86 9.14
C LEU A 538 -12.31 5.55 8.89
N ILE A 539 -12.31 6.84 8.59
CA ILE A 539 -11.09 7.63 8.43
C ILE A 539 -10.25 7.58 9.70
N ALA A 540 -10.85 7.89 10.85
CA ALA A 540 -10.16 7.89 12.12
C ALA A 540 -9.61 6.50 12.50
N ARG A 541 -10.32 5.43 12.16
CA ARG A 541 -9.83 4.06 12.33
C ARG A 541 -8.67 3.76 11.41
N ALA A 542 -8.77 4.11 10.13
CA ALA A 542 -7.67 3.93 9.18
C ALA A 542 -6.40 4.64 9.65
N ASP A 543 -6.53 5.81 10.25
CA ASP A 543 -5.40 6.56 10.80
C ASP A 543 -4.67 5.86 11.95
N THR A 544 -5.28 4.91 12.63
CA THR A 544 -4.67 4.17 13.74
C THR A 544 -4.01 2.86 13.32
N HIS A 545 -4.12 2.49 12.04
CA HIS A 545 -3.62 1.22 11.52
C HIS A 545 -2.32 1.43 10.75
N SER A 546 -1.58 0.40 10.48
CA SER A 546 -0.32 0.44 9.71
C SER A 546 0.77 1.34 10.33
N ARG A 547 0.75 1.56 11.63
CA ARG A 547 1.67 2.47 12.33
C ARG A 547 2.61 1.80 13.30
N ALA A 548 2.57 0.49 13.40
CA ALA A 548 3.54 -0.22 14.21
C ALA A 548 4.93 -0.04 13.61
N TYR A 549 5.81 0.64 14.34
CA TYR A 549 7.17 0.89 13.86
C TYR A 549 8.03 -0.36 13.94
N GLY A 550 9.07 -0.38 13.11
CA GLY A 550 9.98 -1.49 12.97
C GLY A 550 9.89 -2.16 11.61
N MET A 551 11.02 -2.59 11.08
CA MET A 551 11.06 -3.11 9.72
C MET A 551 10.22 -4.37 9.51
N LEU A 552 9.91 -5.12 10.56
CA LEU A 552 9.04 -6.30 10.50
C LEU A 552 7.58 -6.01 10.89
N ASN A 553 7.27 -4.80 11.35
CA ASN A 553 5.96 -4.46 11.88
C ASN A 553 5.24 -3.41 11.05
N PHE A 554 5.98 -2.46 10.47
CA PHE A 554 5.40 -1.32 9.76
C PHE A 554 4.57 -1.77 8.55
N GLY A 555 3.31 -1.39 8.55
CA GLY A 555 2.32 -1.79 7.55
C GLY A 555 1.24 -2.73 8.10
N ASP A 556 1.40 -3.25 9.32
CA ASP A 556 0.38 -4.05 10.02
C ASP A 556 0.00 -3.42 11.37
N SER A 557 -0.96 -4.01 12.03
CA SER A 557 -1.38 -3.67 13.39
C SER A 557 -1.56 -4.93 14.24
N TYR A 558 -1.39 -4.80 15.55
CA TYR A 558 -1.69 -5.92 16.43
C TYR A 558 -3.17 -5.94 16.81
N ASP A 559 -3.69 -7.14 17.02
CA ASP A 559 -5.03 -7.37 17.57
C ASP A 559 -4.97 -7.40 19.10
N SER A 560 -5.43 -6.31 19.71
CA SER A 560 -5.45 -6.18 21.16
C SER A 560 -6.36 -7.21 21.84
N ASN A 561 -7.45 -7.62 21.18
CA ASN A 561 -8.37 -8.63 21.72
C ASN A 561 -7.75 -10.01 21.74
N TYR A 562 -7.09 -10.42 20.66
CA TYR A 562 -6.41 -11.73 20.59
C TYR A 562 -5.19 -11.75 21.50
N THR A 563 -4.47 -10.66 21.60
CA THR A 563 -3.35 -10.51 22.55
C THR A 563 -3.84 -10.66 24.00
N ALA A 564 -4.92 -9.96 24.37
CA ALA A 564 -5.52 -10.08 25.70
C ALA A 564 -6.10 -11.46 26.01
N GLN A 565 -6.50 -12.22 25.00
CA GLN A 565 -6.93 -13.63 25.15
C GLN A 565 -5.75 -14.58 25.38
N GLY A 566 -4.51 -14.10 25.33
CA GLY A 566 -3.30 -14.92 25.51
C GLY A 566 -2.94 -15.78 24.30
N ARG A 567 -3.54 -15.55 23.11
CA ARG A 567 -3.26 -16.35 21.92
C ARG A 567 -1.79 -16.24 21.47
N GLY A 568 -1.12 -15.15 21.75
CA GLY A 568 0.28 -14.93 21.44
C GLY A 568 1.28 -15.53 22.44
N GLY A 569 0.81 -16.23 23.48
CA GLY A 569 1.71 -16.78 24.51
C GLY A 569 2.53 -15.70 25.26
N GLY A 570 1.95 -14.51 25.45
CA GLY A 570 2.61 -13.34 26.03
C GLY A 570 3.22 -12.36 25.02
N LYS A 571 3.16 -12.67 23.72
CA LYS A 571 3.56 -11.78 22.62
C LYS A 571 2.34 -11.12 21.98
N PHE A 572 2.55 -10.02 21.25
CA PHE A 572 1.51 -9.42 20.42
C PHE A 572 1.06 -10.38 19.32
N VAL A 573 -0.25 -10.45 19.11
CA VAL A 573 -0.85 -11.14 17.98
C VAL A 573 -1.08 -10.13 16.87
N TRP A 574 -0.43 -10.32 15.75
CA TRP A 574 -0.53 -9.45 14.58
C TRP A 574 -1.75 -9.80 13.73
N CYS A 575 -2.33 -8.79 13.07
CA CYS A 575 -3.53 -8.99 12.26
C CYS A 575 -3.24 -9.70 10.94
N ASN A 576 -2.03 -9.59 10.43
CA ASN A 576 -1.61 -10.14 9.14
C ASN A 576 -2.64 -9.81 8.04
N ASN A 577 -3.04 -8.53 7.97
CA ASN A 577 -4.02 -8.01 7.02
C ASN A 577 -5.39 -8.74 7.00
N GLU A 578 -5.82 -9.37 8.09
CA GLU A 578 -7.11 -10.08 8.16
C GLU A 578 -8.28 -9.22 7.65
N TYR A 579 -9.11 -9.75 6.78
CA TYR A 579 -10.16 -9.09 5.99
C TYR A 579 -9.67 -8.12 4.92
N ASP A 580 -8.44 -8.24 4.48
CA ASP A 580 -7.90 -7.43 3.39
C ASP A 580 -7.95 -5.92 3.67
N TYR A 581 -7.26 -5.50 4.74
CA TYR A 581 -7.15 -4.09 5.11
C TYR A 581 -6.64 -3.20 3.97
N PRO A 582 -5.63 -3.58 3.17
CA PRO A 582 -5.20 -2.79 2.02
C PRO A 582 -6.30 -2.55 1.00
N HIS A 583 -7.18 -3.53 0.74
CA HIS A 583 -8.33 -3.35 -0.15
C HIS A 583 -9.30 -2.30 0.40
N ALA A 584 -9.63 -2.36 1.68
CA ALA A 584 -10.49 -1.36 2.31
C ALA A 584 -9.90 0.07 2.19
N CYS A 585 -8.58 0.23 2.32
CA CYS A 585 -7.90 1.50 2.11
C CYS A 585 -7.95 1.95 0.64
N ALA A 586 -7.73 1.04 -0.31
CA ALA A 586 -7.83 1.32 -1.74
C ALA A 586 -9.23 1.79 -2.15
N LEU A 587 -10.27 1.16 -1.61
CA LEU A 587 -11.66 1.56 -1.82
C LEU A 587 -11.96 2.94 -1.25
N LEU A 588 -11.44 3.26 -0.06
CA LEU A 588 -11.56 4.61 0.50
C LEU A 588 -10.81 5.65 -0.34
N PHE A 589 -9.64 5.32 -0.84
CA PHE A 589 -8.92 6.20 -1.78
C PHE A 589 -9.73 6.45 -3.05
N ALA A 590 -10.24 5.41 -3.68
CA ALA A 590 -11.09 5.52 -4.87
C ALA A 590 -12.33 6.38 -4.62
N ARG A 591 -12.92 6.28 -3.44
CA ARG A 591 -14.14 6.95 -3.04
C ARG A 591 -13.95 8.41 -2.62
N THR A 592 -12.79 8.77 -2.07
CA THR A 592 -12.55 10.08 -1.44
C THR A 592 -11.47 10.92 -2.14
N GLY A 593 -10.53 10.28 -2.85
CA GLY A 593 -9.33 10.93 -3.36
C GLY A 593 -8.32 11.32 -2.26
N ILE A 594 -8.54 10.89 -1.01
CA ILE A 594 -7.65 11.23 0.11
C ILE A 594 -6.37 10.41 0.03
N ARG A 595 -5.26 11.08 -0.22
CA ARG A 595 -3.93 10.50 -0.39
C ARG A 595 -3.54 9.46 0.67
N ARG A 596 -3.78 9.74 1.95
CA ARG A 596 -3.36 8.87 3.06
C ARG A 596 -3.86 7.43 2.94
N PHE A 597 -5.02 7.21 2.33
CA PHE A 597 -5.54 5.85 2.14
C PHE A 597 -4.73 5.06 1.13
N LEU A 598 -4.23 5.71 0.08
CA LEU A 598 -3.29 5.09 -0.83
C LEU A 598 -1.94 4.81 -0.15
N ASP A 599 -1.45 5.74 0.67
CA ASP A 599 -0.20 5.53 1.43
C ASP A 599 -0.36 4.36 2.44
N TYR A 600 -1.52 4.19 3.07
CA TYR A 600 -1.82 3.03 3.92
C TYR A 600 -1.90 1.73 3.13
N ASN A 601 -2.56 1.72 1.96
CA ASN A 601 -2.54 0.57 1.08
C ASN A 601 -1.10 0.18 0.73
N ILE A 602 -0.27 1.13 0.31
CA ILE A 602 1.13 0.89 -0.06
C ILE A 602 1.94 0.34 1.12
N ALA A 603 1.80 0.91 2.31
CA ALA A 603 2.54 0.46 3.49
C ALA A 603 2.13 -0.97 3.89
N SER A 604 0.83 -1.23 3.92
CA SER A 604 0.31 -2.55 4.31
C SER A 604 0.61 -3.62 3.28
N VAL A 605 0.50 -3.32 2.00
CA VAL A 605 0.87 -4.26 0.93
C VAL A 605 2.37 -4.54 0.95
N SER A 606 3.22 -3.52 1.19
CA SER A 606 4.67 -3.74 1.30
C SER A 606 5.02 -4.67 2.45
N HIS A 607 4.36 -4.52 3.59
CA HIS A 607 4.49 -5.44 4.70
C HIS A 607 4.00 -6.85 4.34
N TRP A 608 2.80 -6.95 3.81
CA TRP A 608 2.14 -8.21 3.45
C TRP A 608 2.97 -9.04 2.49
N MET A 609 3.44 -8.42 1.38
CA MET A 609 4.28 -9.09 0.39
C MET A 609 5.61 -9.60 0.95
N ASP A 610 6.08 -9.05 2.07
CA ASP A 610 7.37 -9.40 2.65
C ASP A 610 7.24 -10.36 3.84
N VAL A 611 6.38 -10.03 4.79
CA VAL A 611 6.40 -10.61 6.13
C VAL A 611 5.32 -11.66 6.30
N ASP A 612 4.09 -11.37 5.84
CA ASP A 612 2.95 -12.25 6.10
C ASP A 612 2.83 -13.41 5.09
N VAL A 613 3.44 -13.24 3.89
CA VAL A 613 3.46 -14.29 2.86
C VAL A 613 4.68 -15.17 3.02
N CYS A 614 4.46 -16.48 2.92
CA CYS A 614 5.51 -17.48 3.03
C CYS A 614 6.29 -17.63 1.73
N HIS A 615 7.54 -17.18 1.69
CA HIS A 615 8.41 -17.26 0.50
C HIS A 615 9.18 -18.57 0.39
N TYR A 616 9.34 -19.27 1.49
CA TYR A 616 10.01 -20.55 1.58
C TYR A 616 9.44 -21.41 2.73
N HIS A 617 9.23 -22.65 2.47
CA HIS A 617 8.93 -23.66 3.49
C HIS A 617 9.31 -25.05 2.96
N LYS A 618 9.76 -25.94 3.83
CA LYS A 618 10.08 -27.35 3.48
C LYS A 618 8.88 -28.12 2.96
N ASP A 619 7.68 -27.79 3.40
CA ASP A 619 6.43 -28.29 2.86
C ASP A 619 5.92 -27.29 1.79
N PRO A 620 5.87 -27.70 0.50
CA PRO A 620 5.40 -26.85 -0.58
C PRO A 620 3.96 -26.36 -0.42
N LEU A 621 3.17 -26.99 0.46
CA LEU A 621 1.79 -26.58 0.77
C LEU A 621 1.74 -25.09 1.15
N TYR A 622 2.71 -24.61 1.92
CA TYR A 622 2.69 -23.26 2.50
C TYR A 622 3.29 -22.18 1.61
N ILE A 623 4.08 -22.54 0.58
CA ILE A 623 4.78 -21.55 -0.24
C ILE A 623 3.79 -20.67 -1.00
N GLY A 624 3.95 -19.35 -0.89
CA GLY A 624 3.13 -18.34 -1.52
C GLY A 624 1.84 -18.02 -0.77
N GLY A 625 1.49 -18.77 0.27
CA GLY A 625 0.32 -18.50 1.11
C GLY A 625 0.58 -17.48 2.19
N GLN A 626 -0.49 -16.96 2.76
CA GLN A 626 -0.46 -16.02 3.86
C GLN A 626 -0.67 -16.73 5.19
N TRP A 627 0.12 -16.34 6.20
CA TRP A 627 -0.11 -16.79 7.57
C TRP A 627 -1.33 -16.09 8.17
N GLU A 628 -2.19 -16.85 8.86
CA GLU A 628 -3.28 -16.22 9.63
C GLU A 628 -2.69 -15.34 10.75
N HIS A 629 -3.55 -14.51 11.38
CA HIS A 629 -3.17 -13.69 12.53
C HIS A 629 -2.44 -14.50 13.61
N THR A 630 -1.22 -14.13 13.95
CA THR A 630 -0.36 -14.90 14.84
C THR A 630 0.68 -14.04 15.55
N ALA A 631 1.34 -14.62 16.55
CA ALA A 631 2.46 -13.99 17.23
C ALA A 631 3.67 -13.90 16.32
N GLY A 632 4.39 -12.75 16.31
CA GLY A 632 5.59 -12.58 15.51
C GLY A 632 5.38 -12.80 14.00
N HIS A 633 4.17 -12.56 13.50
CA HIS A 633 3.70 -12.67 12.12
C HIS A 633 3.66 -14.09 11.53
N VAL A 634 4.50 -15.02 11.98
CA VAL A 634 4.55 -16.40 11.44
C VAL A 634 4.55 -17.49 12.51
N GLN A 635 4.65 -17.11 13.79
CA GLN A 635 4.73 -18.11 14.88
C GLN A 635 3.36 -18.68 15.21
N ASN A 636 3.23 -19.98 15.20
CA ASN A 636 1.97 -20.70 15.39
C ASN A 636 0.93 -20.47 14.28
N GLY A 637 1.36 -19.89 13.15
CA GLY A 637 0.47 -19.63 12.03
C GLY A 637 -0.05 -20.92 11.44
N VAL A 638 -1.32 -20.88 11.05
CA VAL A 638 -1.97 -21.87 10.21
C VAL A 638 -2.26 -21.18 8.89
N MET A 639 -2.24 -21.91 7.79
CA MET A 639 -2.75 -21.42 6.52
C MET A 639 -4.08 -22.10 6.24
N VAL A 640 -5.11 -21.30 6.07
CA VAL A 640 -6.47 -21.72 5.78
C VAL A 640 -7.10 -20.76 4.79
N CYS A 641 -7.99 -21.27 3.96
CA CYS A 641 -8.59 -20.48 2.89
C CYS A 641 -9.30 -19.19 3.37
N SER A 642 -9.75 -19.16 4.63
CA SER A 642 -10.40 -17.97 5.20
C SER A 642 -9.46 -16.80 5.51
N HIS A 643 -8.14 -16.98 5.33
CA HIS A 643 -7.13 -15.95 5.56
C HIS A 643 -6.29 -15.66 4.29
N GLU A 644 -6.78 -16.06 3.13
CA GLU A 644 -6.13 -15.87 1.84
C GLU A 644 -6.89 -14.83 1.01
N TRP A 645 -6.38 -13.60 0.94
CA TRP A 645 -6.96 -12.49 0.18
C TRP A 645 -6.02 -12.00 -0.90
N VAL A 646 -6.52 -11.30 -1.90
CA VAL A 646 -5.70 -10.79 -3.00
C VAL A 646 -6.14 -9.42 -3.52
N GLU A 647 -7.34 -8.95 -3.17
CA GLU A 647 -7.89 -7.74 -3.79
C GLU A 647 -7.04 -6.51 -3.50
N GLY A 648 -6.55 -6.36 -2.27
CA GLY A 648 -5.67 -5.24 -1.89
C GLY A 648 -4.31 -5.25 -2.58
N LEU A 649 -3.78 -6.44 -2.90
CA LEU A 649 -2.55 -6.62 -3.70
C LEU A 649 -2.77 -6.20 -5.15
N LEU A 650 -3.92 -6.56 -5.72
CA LEU A 650 -4.31 -6.17 -7.09
C LEU A 650 -4.56 -4.66 -7.19
N ASP A 651 -5.24 -4.08 -6.20
CA ASP A 651 -5.41 -2.62 -6.12
C ASP A 651 -4.07 -1.88 -6.06
N TYR A 652 -3.15 -2.36 -5.24
CA TYR A 652 -1.79 -1.83 -5.16
C TYR A 652 -1.09 -1.87 -6.53
N TYR A 653 -1.19 -3.00 -7.23
CA TYR A 653 -0.64 -3.13 -8.58
C TYR A 653 -1.23 -2.08 -9.53
N HIS A 654 -2.55 -1.88 -9.50
CA HIS A 654 -3.22 -0.92 -10.36
C HIS A 654 -2.86 0.53 -10.05
N PHE A 655 -2.73 0.89 -8.77
CA PHE A 655 -2.42 2.26 -8.37
C PHE A 655 -0.94 2.60 -8.43
N THR A 656 -0.03 1.61 -8.34
CA THR A 656 1.43 1.85 -8.31
C THR A 656 2.17 1.37 -9.55
N GLY A 657 1.59 0.47 -10.33
CA GLY A 657 2.23 -0.21 -11.45
C GLY A 657 3.27 -1.25 -11.04
N ASP A 658 3.43 -1.54 -9.74
CA ASP A 658 4.41 -2.51 -9.24
C ASP A 658 3.90 -3.94 -9.39
N GLU A 659 4.48 -4.69 -10.32
CA GLU A 659 4.09 -6.06 -10.67
C GLU A 659 4.20 -7.05 -9.49
N ARG A 660 4.95 -6.70 -8.46
CA ARG A 660 5.10 -7.55 -7.30
C ARG A 660 3.77 -7.81 -6.59
N GLY A 661 2.85 -6.81 -6.60
CA GLY A 661 1.49 -7.01 -6.08
C GLY A 661 0.74 -8.12 -6.82
N LEU A 662 0.79 -8.13 -8.14
CA LEU A 662 0.20 -9.18 -8.98
C LEU A 662 0.91 -10.53 -8.80
N GLU A 663 2.26 -10.55 -8.80
CA GLU A 663 3.05 -11.76 -8.56
C GLU A 663 2.68 -12.43 -7.22
N THR A 664 2.54 -11.62 -6.17
CA THR A 664 2.17 -12.12 -4.84
C THR A 664 0.71 -12.62 -4.80
N ALA A 665 -0.22 -11.89 -5.42
CA ALA A 665 -1.62 -12.31 -5.52
C ALA A 665 -1.75 -13.66 -6.24
N ILE A 666 -1.01 -13.86 -7.33
CA ILE A 666 -0.96 -15.15 -8.03
C ILE A 666 -0.40 -16.25 -7.11
N GLY A 667 0.66 -15.97 -6.35
CA GLY A 667 1.25 -16.90 -5.39
C GLY A 667 0.24 -17.36 -4.32
N ILE A 668 -0.53 -16.43 -3.78
CA ILE A 668 -1.63 -16.71 -2.84
C ILE A 668 -2.71 -17.58 -3.51
N GLY A 669 -3.11 -17.26 -4.73
CA GLY A 669 -4.07 -18.09 -5.48
C GLY A 669 -3.59 -19.52 -5.71
N GLU A 670 -2.32 -19.70 -6.05
CA GLU A 670 -1.70 -21.03 -6.17
C GLU A 670 -1.69 -21.80 -4.82
N ASN A 671 -1.49 -21.08 -3.72
CA ASN A 671 -1.60 -21.66 -2.39
C ASN A 671 -3.04 -22.09 -2.09
N VAL A 672 -4.02 -21.22 -2.34
CA VAL A 672 -5.46 -21.57 -2.19
C VAL A 672 -5.83 -22.82 -2.98
N MET A 673 -5.32 -22.92 -4.23
CA MET A 673 -5.56 -24.12 -5.04
C MET A 673 -5.03 -25.40 -4.37
N ARG A 674 -3.86 -25.33 -3.70
CA ARG A 674 -3.30 -26.47 -2.93
C ARG A 674 -4.05 -26.72 -1.64
N LEU A 675 -4.41 -25.66 -0.89
CA LEU A 675 -5.18 -25.79 0.35
C LEU A 675 -6.53 -26.46 0.11
N LEU A 676 -7.22 -26.11 -0.98
CA LEU A 676 -8.49 -26.73 -1.35
C LEU A 676 -8.41 -28.24 -1.64
N ASP A 677 -7.22 -28.81 -1.79
CA ASP A 677 -7.02 -30.25 -1.92
C ASP A 677 -6.90 -30.98 -0.56
N LEU A 678 -6.82 -30.24 0.55
CA LEU A 678 -6.80 -30.80 1.89
C LEU A 678 -8.13 -31.53 2.22
N PRO A 679 -8.08 -32.58 3.04
CA PRO A 679 -9.27 -33.37 3.40
C PRO A 679 -10.46 -32.57 3.90
N MET A 680 -10.21 -31.50 4.67
CA MET A 680 -11.25 -30.63 5.23
C MET A 680 -12.08 -29.86 4.20
N TYR A 681 -11.62 -29.78 2.96
CA TYR A 681 -12.30 -29.08 1.85
C TYR A 681 -12.86 -30.06 0.80
N GLN A 682 -12.76 -31.38 1.01
CA GLN A 682 -13.15 -32.35 -0.01
C GLN A 682 -14.63 -32.70 0.01
N LYS A 683 -15.31 -32.48 1.12
CA LYS A 683 -16.74 -32.72 1.23
C LYS A 683 -17.50 -31.45 1.60
N ALA A 684 -18.64 -31.27 0.96
CA ALA A 684 -19.56 -30.19 1.27
C ALA A 684 -19.96 -30.24 2.75
N GLY A 685 -19.89 -29.11 3.44
CA GLY A 685 -20.31 -29.01 4.84
C GLY A 685 -19.34 -29.53 5.89
N GLU A 686 -18.12 -29.97 5.53
CA GLU A 686 -17.08 -30.36 6.52
C GLU A 686 -16.33 -29.18 7.13
N SER A 687 -16.36 -28.01 6.48
CA SER A 687 -15.82 -26.74 7.01
C SER A 687 -16.96 -25.74 7.20
N ASN A 688 -16.63 -24.51 7.63
CA ASN A 688 -17.61 -23.43 7.67
C ASN A 688 -17.67 -22.69 6.33
N ALA A 689 -18.80 -22.00 6.06
CA ALA A 689 -19.04 -21.34 4.79
C ALA A 689 -18.01 -20.23 4.46
N ARG A 690 -17.39 -19.62 5.47
CA ARG A 690 -16.36 -18.60 5.29
C ARG A 690 -15.11 -19.15 4.60
N GLU A 691 -14.71 -20.39 4.93
CA GLU A 691 -13.49 -20.99 4.38
C GLU A 691 -13.51 -21.04 2.84
N THR A 692 -14.48 -21.77 2.30
CA THR A 692 -14.62 -21.91 0.85
C THR A 692 -15.17 -20.66 0.19
N GLY A 693 -15.91 -19.84 0.93
CA GLY A 693 -16.33 -18.51 0.48
C GLY A 693 -15.13 -17.62 0.15
N TRP A 694 -14.18 -17.46 1.06
CA TRP A 694 -12.98 -16.66 0.80
C TRP A 694 -12.14 -17.23 -0.34
N ALA A 695 -11.97 -18.56 -0.41
CA ALA A 695 -11.30 -19.18 -1.55
C ALA A 695 -11.96 -18.81 -2.88
N LEU A 696 -13.30 -18.85 -2.95
CA LEU A 696 -14.04 -18.45 -4.14
C LEU A 696 -13.80 -16.98 -4.51
N ARG A 697 -13.79 -16.08 -3.52
CA ARG A 697 -13.53 -14.66 -3.72
C ARG A 697 -12.14 -14.44 -4.32
N THR A 698 -11.11 -15.03 -3.72
CA THR A 698 -9.71 -14.95 -4.17
C THR A 698 -9.54 -15.46 -5.59
N LEU A 699 -10.06 -16.65 -5.89
CA LEU A 699 -9.95 -17.23 -7.24
C LEU A 699 -10.76 -16.45 -8.28
N THR A 700 -11.93 -15.91 -7.91
CA THR A 700 -12.73 -15.05 -8.79
C THR A 700 -12.00 -13.74 -9.11
N ALA A 701 -11.37 -13.11 -8.12
CA ALA A 701 -10.57 -11.90 -8.32
C ALA A 701 -9.40 -12.17 -9.28
N LEU A 702 -8.68 -13.27 -9.10
CA LEU A 702 -7.58 -13.67 -9.97
C LEU A 702 -8.04 -14.01 -11.39
N TYR A 703 -9.19 -14.65 -11.55
CA TYR A 703 -9.76 -14.86 -12.87
C TYR A 703 -10.09 -13.53 -13.56
N THR A 704 -10.74 -12.63 -12.84
CA THR A 704 -11.09 -11.30 -13.35
C THR A 704 -9.85 -10.51 -13.79
N GLU A 705 -8.75 -10.70 -13.08
CA GLU A 705 -7.50 -10.00 -13.36
C GLU A 705 -6.71 -10.63 -14.51
N THR A 706 -6.56 -11.94 -14.50
CA THR A 706 -5.65 -12.66 -15.42
C THR A 706 -6.34 -13.31 -16.60
N SER A 707 -7.66 -13.46 -16.57
CA SER A 707 -8.45 -14.27 -17.51
C SER A 707 -7.99 -15.74 -17.62
N ASP A 708 -7.19 -16.22 -16.64
CA ASP A 708 -6.70 -17.59 -16.62
C ASP A 708 -7.78 -18.53 -16.07
N LYS A 709 -8.28 -19.40 -16.94
CA LYS A 709 -9.34 -20.36 -16.63
C LYS A 709 -8.97 -21.39 -15.57
N LYS A 710 -7.68 -21.54 -15.24
CA LYS A 710 -7.27 -22.46 -14.15
C LYS A 710 -7.98 -22.16 -12.83
N TRP A 711 -8.23 -20.88 -12.55
CA TRP A 711 -8.89 -20.44 -11.33
C TRP A 711 -10.36 -20.89 -11.25
N LEU A 712 -11.05 -21.00 -12.39
CA LEU A 712 -12.46 -21.38 -12.44
C LEU A 712 -12.69 -22.86 -12.06
N VAL A 713 -11.72 -23.73 -12.26
CA VAL A 713 -11.86 -25.17 -11.96
C VAL A 713 -12.25 -25.39 -10.50
N LYS A 714 -11.61 -24.67 -9.57
CA LYS A 714 -11.95 -24.77 -8.15
C LYS A 714 -13.17 -23.93 -7.77
N CYS A 715 -13.43 -22.83 -8.47
CA CYS A 715 -14.65 -22.05 -8.31
C CYS A 715 -15.90 -22.89 -8.58
N GLU A 716 -15.92 -23.64 -9.70
CA GLU A 716 -17.03 -24.53 -10.04
C GLU A 716 -17.25 -25.63 -8.99
N LYS A 717 -16.15 -26.21 -8.45
CA LYS A 717 -16.23 -27.17 -7.36
C LYS A 717 -16.88 -26.54 -6.12
N ILE A 718 -16.42 -25.38 -5.70
CA ILE A 718 -16.94 -24.68 -4.51
C ILE A 718 -18.44 -24.36 -4.69
N LEU A 719 -18.85 -23.88 -5.86
CA LEU A 719 -20.27 -23.61 -6.14
C LEU A 719 -21.12 -24.88 -6.04
N ASN A 720 -20.64 -25.98 -6.61
CA ASN A 720 -21.33 -27.26 -6.52
C ASN A 720 -21.40 -27.76 -5.07
N ASP A 721 -20.33 -27.56 -4.29
CA ASP A 721 -20.32 -27.93 -2.86
C ASP A 721 -21.36 -27.11 -2.06
N PHE A 722 -21.53 -25.83 -2.31
CA PHE A 722 -22.58 -25.01 -1.70
C PHE A 722 -23.99 -25.52 -2.04
N LYS A 723 -24.26 -25.94 -3.28
CA LYS A 723 -25.51 -26.55 -3.71
C LYS A 723 -25.77 -27.89 -3.01
N ILE A 724 -24.75 -28.74 -2.91
CA ILE A 724 -24.81 -30.03 -2.20
C ILE A 724 -25.05 -29.79 -0.71
N TRP A 725 -24.37 -28.82 -0.12
CA TRP A 725 -24.49 -28.50 1.30
C TRP A 725 -25.90 -28.03 1.67
N GLU A 726 -26.48 -27.11 0.88
CA GLU A 726 -27.89 -26.72 1.03
C GLU A 726 -28.83 -27.92 0.96
N LYS A 727 -28.66 -28.78 -0.06
CA LYS A 727 -29.47 -29.98 -0.23
C LYS A 727 -29.33 -30.98 0.92
N GLN A 728 -28.15 -31.10 1.50
CA GLN A 728 -27.85 -32.08 2.54
C GLN A 728 -28.45 -31.67 3.89
N TYR A 729 -28.36 -30.41 4.27
CA TYR A 729 -28.74 -29.88 5.58
C TYR A 729 -29.90 -28.89 5.54
N GLY A 730 -30.43 -28.60 4.37
CA GLY A 730 -31.42 -27.52 4.15
C GLY A 730 -30.76 -26.14 4.00
N HIS A 731 -29.61 -25.94 4.63
CA HIS A 731 -28.87 -24.66 4.66
C HIS A 731 -27.35 -24.91 4.89
N TRP A 732 -26.54 -23.85 4.90
CA TRP A 732 -25.08 -23.97 5.10
C TRP A 732 -24.70 -24.06 6.58
N LEU A 733 -25.06 -25.18 7.19
CA LEU A 733 -24.77 -25.46 8.59
C LEU A 733 -23.37 -25.99 8.78
N ALA A 734 -22.57 -25.32 9.57
CA ALA A 734 -21.21 -25.72 9.88
C ALA A 734 -21.15 -26.81 10.97
N PRO A 735 -20.19 -27.72 10.93
CA PRO A 735 -19.93 -28.64 12.02
C PRO A 735 -19.60 -27.89 13.31
N TYR A 736 -20.17 -28.38 14.43
CA TYR A 736 -19.91 -27.84 15.76
C TYR A 736 -19.32 -28.90 16.70
N THR A 737 -19.85 -30.08 16.65
CA THR A 737 -19.30 -31.29 17.25
C THR A 737 -19.40 -32.44 16.24
N ASP A 738 -18.88 -33.62 16.57
CA ASP A 738 -18.95 -34.81 15.69
C ASP A 738 -20.37 -35.14 15.23
N ASN A 739 -21.40 -34.77 16.02
CA ASN A 739 -22.79 -35.09 15.76
C ASN A 739 -23.73 -33.90 15.68
N THR A 740 -23.21 -32.66 15.68
CA THR A 740 -24.03 -31.45 15.65
C THR A 740 -23.54 -30.45 14.61
N VAL A 741 -24.50 -29.76 14.02
CA VAL A 741 -24.25 -28.65 13.08
C VAL A 741 -24.96 -27.40 13.56
N ILE A 742 -24.43 -26.22 13.22
CA ILE A 742 -24.97 -24.92 13.61
C ILE A 742 -24.88 -23.89 12.49
N ARG A 743 -25.74 -22.87 12.53
CA ARG A 743 -25.56 -21.66 11.75
C ARG A 743 -24.55 -20.74 12.43
N VAL A 744 -23.63 -20.18 11.62
CA VAL A 744 -22.74 -19.10 12.05
C VAL A 744 -22.98 -17.92 11.12
N GLY A 745 -23.86 -17.01 11.52
CA GLY A 745 -24.48 -16.02 10.63
C GLY A 745 -23.49 -15.21 9.82
N PHE A 746 -22.45 -14.62 10.47
CA PHE A 746 -21.47 -13.82 9.75
C PHE A 746 -20.62 -14.60 8.74
N MET A 747 -20.37 -15.91 8.98
CA MET A 747 -19.62 -16.76 8.05
C MET A 747 -20.44 -17.05 6.79
N ILE A 748 -21.75 -17.20 6.95
CA ILE A 748 -22.69 -17.34 5.82
C ILE A 748 -22.72 -16.03 5.04
N SER A 749 -22.78 -14.89 5.72
CA SER A 749 -22.73 -13.57 5.05
C SER A 749 -21.47 -13.37 4.21
N VAL A 750 -20.32 -13.75 4.72
CA VAL A 750 -19.04 -13.72 3.96
C VAL A 750 -19.12 -14.61 2.70
N ALA A 751 -19.71 -15.79 2.81
CA ALA A 751 -19.92 -16.67 1.66
C ALA A 751 -20.88 -16.03 0.63
N VAL A 752 -21.97 -15.40 1.08
CA VAL A 752 -22.89 -14.63 0.23
C VAL A 752 -22.14 -13.53 -0.54
N GLY A 753 -21.28 -12.75 0.15
CA GLY A 753 -20.43 -11.73 -0.48
C GLY A 753 -19.53 -12.29 -1.58
N SER A 754 -18.96 -13.46 -1.36
CA SER A 754 -18.08 -14.14 -2.31
C SER A 754 -18.85 -14.70 -3.52
N LEU A 755 -19.99 -15.33 -3.27
CA LEU A 755 -20.89 -15.84 -4.33
C LEU A 755 -21.42 -14.72 -5.20
N ALA A 756 -21.75 -13.56 -4.61
CA ALA A 756 -22.20 -12.39 -5.35
C ALA A 756 -21.11 -11.83 -6.29
N ARG A 757 -19.83 -11.87 -5.87
CA ARG A 757 -18.71 -11.48 -6.74
C ARG A 757 -18.57 -12.43 -7.93
N TYR A 758 -18.71 -13.74 -7.71
CA TYR A 758 -18.73 -14.71 -8.79
C TYR A 758 -19.95 -14.51 -9.70
N TYR A 759 -21.15 -14.30 -9.15
CA TYR A 759 -22.38 -14.04 -9.89
C TYR A 759 -22.25 -12.83 -10.82
N ARG A 760 -21.56 -11.77 -10.42
CA ARG A 760 -21.32 -10.60 -11.28
C ARG A 760 -20.53 -10.94 -12.53
N GLN A 761 -19.63 -11.90 -12.47
CA GLN A 761 -18.88 -12.38 -13.64
C GLN A 761 -19.69 -13.38 -14.47
N PHE A 762 -20.46 -14.23 -13.81
CA PHE A 762 -21.20 -15.33 -14.40
C PHE A 762 -22.65 -15.34 -13.85
N PRO A 763 -23.52 -14.44 -14.34
CA PRO A 763 -24.93 -14.38 -13.91
C PRO A 763 -25.66 -15.71 -14.23
N ASP A 764 -26.29 -16.30 -13.20
CA ASP A 764 -27.01 -17.55 -13.27
C ASP A 764 -28.20 -17.54 -12.28
N ASP A 765 -29.42 -17.90 -12.75
CA ASP A 765 -30.62 -17.86 -11.94
C ASP A 765 -30.60 -18.84 -10.78
N GLU A 766 -29.98 -20.00 -10.94
CA GLU A 766 -29.82 -20.98 -9.85
C GLU A 766 -28.94 -20.43 -8.74
N LEU A 767 -27.80 -19.80 -9.11
CA LEU A 767 -26.88 -19.15 -8.17
C LEU A 767 -27.56 -17.98 -7.47
N LYS A 768 -28.31 -17.14 -8.22
CA LYS A 768 -29.12 -16.08 -7.63
C LYS A 768 -30.09 -16.62 -6.58
N GLY A 769 -30.83 -17.72 -6.94
CA GLY A 769 -31.74 -18.36 -6.02
C GLY A 769 -31.06 -18.95 -4.79
N LEU A 770 -29.88 -19.54 -4.93
CA LEU A 770 -29.07 -20.06 -3.85
C LEU A 770 -28.66 -18.97 -2.86
N ILE A 771 -28.20 -17.82 -3.36
CA ILE A 771 -27.83 -16.66 -2.55
C ILE A 771 -29.04 -16.13 -1.76
N LEU A 772 -30.19 -15.94 -2.43
CA LEU A 772 -31.38 -15.41 -1.77
C LEU A 772 -31.91 -16.35 -0.67
N ARG A 773 -31.94 -17.66 -0.92
CA ARG A 773 -32.35 -18.63 0.10
C ARG A 773 -31.42 -18.65 1.31
N ALA A 774 -30.10 -18.46 1.10
CA ALA A 774 -29.16 -18.38 2.21
C ALA A 774 -29.41 -17.13 3.08
N VAL A 775 -29.78 -15.99 2.47
CA VAL A 775 -30.09 -14.77 3.22
C VAL A 775 -31.46 -14.87 3.90
N ASP A 776 -32.45 -15.49 3.26
CA ASP A 776 -33.74 -15.78 3.90
C ASP A 776 -33.55 -16.66 5.13
N ASP A 777 -32.74 -17.71 5.03
CA ASP A 777 -32.40 -18.57 6.17
C ASP A 777 -31.76 -17.79 7.34
N LEU A 778 -30.88 -16.82 7.03
CA LEU A 778 -30.28 -15.94 8.05
C LEU A 778 -31.35 -15.07 8.74
N THR A 779 -32.26 -14.48 7.98
CA THR A 779 -33.32 -13.62 8.54
C THR A 779 -34.36 -14.39 9.32
N GLU A 780 -34.65 -15.63 8.91
CA GLU A 780 -35.62 -16.49 9.59
C GLU A 780 -35.07 -17.16 10.86
N ASN A 781 -33.77 -17.51 10.88
CA ASN A 781 -33.21 -18.36 11.92
C ASN A 781 -32.12 -17.71 12.77
N CYS A 782 -31.49 -16.62 12.32
CA CYS A 782 -30.41 -15.95 13.05
C CYS A 782 -30.76 -14.55 13.54
N TYR A 783 -31.88 -13.97 13.08
CA TYR A 783 -32.31 -12.64 13.51
C TYR A 783 -33.05 -12.73 14.84
N GLU A 784 -32.65 -11.88 15.78
CA GLU A 784 -33.24 -11.76 17.10
C GLU A 784 -34.13 -10.52 17.17
N GLU A 785 -35.45 -10.71 17.06
CA GLU A 785 -36.43 -9.64 16.90
C GLU A 785 -36.45 -8.62 18.06
N ASN A 786 -36.25 -9.09 19.31
CA ASN A 786 -36.31 -8.19 20.47
C ASN A 786 -35.16 -7.18 20.52
N HIS A 787 -34.02 -7.54 19.94
CA HIS A 787 -32.83 -6.69 19.88
C HIS A 787 -32.59 -6.10 18.50
N GLY A 788 -33.27 -6.62 17.45
CA GLY A 788 -33.09 -6.15 16.05
C GLY A 788 -31.70 -6.39 15.50
N ILE A 789 -31.05 -7.50 15.86
CA ILE A 789 -29.69 -7.87 15.43
C ILE A 789 -29.57 -9.38 15.30
N PHE A 790 -28.46 -9.85 14.74
CA PHE A 790 -28.23 -11.25 14.45
C PHE A 790 -27.37 -11.94 15.51
N TYR A 791 -27.64 -13.23 15.75
CA TYR A 791 -26.78 -14.10 16.53
C TYR A 791 -25.44 -14.33 15.83
N TYR A 792 -24.36 -14.36 16.61
CA TYR A 792 -23.07 -14.83 16.14
C TYR A 792 -23.13 -16.33 15.77
N LYS A 793 -23.76 -17.13 16.65
CA LYS A 793 -24.02 -18.56 16.50
C LYS A 793 -25.44 -18.86 16.98
N GLU A 794 -26.10 -19.72 16.27
CA GLU A 794 -27.44 -20.23 16.60
C GLU A 794 -27.39 -21.23 17.77
N LEU A 795 -26.98 -20.80 18.93
CA LEU A 795 -26.99 -21.64 20.12
C LEU A 795 -27.60 -20.89 21.30
N PRO A 796 -28.70 -21.38 21.89
CA PRO A 796 -29.39 -20.71 22.99
C PRO A 796 -28.51 -20.45 24.21
N SER A 797 -27.55 -21.32 24.48
CA SER A 797 -26.62 -21.23 25.61
C SER A 797 -25.48 -20.21 25.39
N LEU A 798 -25.32 -19.75 24.17
CA LEU A 798 -24.24 -18.84 23.75
C LEU A 798 -24.78 -17.57 23.13
N ASN A 799 -25.87 -17.02 23.61
CA ASN A 799 -26.52 -15.77 23.14
C ASN A 799 -25.50 -14.67 22.85
N ARG A 800 -24.53 -15.00 22.02
CA ARG A 800 -23.49 -14.09 21.61
C ARG A 800 -23.98 -13.33 20.38
N LEU A 801 -24.30 -12.07 20.58
CA LEU A 801 -24.56 -11.12 19.51
C LEU A 801 -23.21 -10.56 19.08
N GLY A 802 -22.88 -10.59 17.79
CA GLY A 802 -21.60 -10.03 17.33
C GLY A 802 -21.40 -10.18 15.83
N ASN A 803 -20.42 -9.45 15.32
CA ASN A 803 -20.07 -9.35 13.89
C ASN A 803 -21.25 -8.93 12.99
N ASN A 804 -22.18 -8.15 13.54
CA ASN A 804 -23.38 -7.74 12.84
C ASN A 804 -23.14 -6.81 11.64
N THR A 805 -22.00 -6.11 11.60
CA THR A 805 -21.63 -5.31 10.42
C THR A 805 -21.51 -6.16 9.16
N LEU A 806 -21.01 -7.39 9.28
CA LEU A 806 -20.88 -8.31 8.14
C LEU A 806 -22.23 -8.74 7.56
N LEU A 807 -23.26 -8.80 8.39
CA LEU A 807 -24.63 -9.18 7.92
C LEU A 807 -25.21 -8.12 6.99
N LEU A 808 -24.80 -6.87 7.11
CA LEU A 808 -25.21 -5.80 6.20
C LEU A 808 -24.84 -6.10 4.74
N GLU A 809 -23.70 -6.76 4.50
CA GLU A 809 -23.29 -7.16 3.15
C GLU A 809 -24.27 -8.15 2.52
N ALA A 810 -24.63 -9.21 3.26
CA ALA A 810 -25.61 -10.20 2.77
C ALA A 810 -26.99 -9.59 2.49
N LEU A 811 -27.48 -8.74 3.39
CA LEU A 811 -28.75 -8.06 3.24
C LEU A 811 -28.76 -7.11 2.05
N THR A 812 -27.67 -6.36 1.84
CA THR A 812 -27.50 -5.48 0.68
C THR A 812 -27.51 -6.27 -0.62
N ILE A 813 -26.76 -7.37 -0.68
CA ILE A 813 -26.71 -8.26 -1.86
C ILE A 813 -28.09 -8.85 -2.17
N ALA A 814 -28.82 -9.30 -1.14
CA ALA A 814 -30.16 -9.84 -1.35
C ALA A 814 -31.13 -8.79 -1.88
N TYR A 815 -31.03 -7.55 -1.40
CA TYR A 815 -31.78 -6.43 -1.96
C TYR A 815 -31.38 -6.15 -3.41
N ASP A 816 -30.11 -6.05 -3.72
CA ASP A 816 -29.61 -5.79 -5.09
C ASP A 816 -30.09 -6.87 -6.10
N LEU A 817 -30.14 -8.11 -5.66
CA LEU A 817 -30.57 -9.23 -6.49
C LEU A 817 -32.09 -9.33 -6.67
N SER A 818 -32.88 -8.97 -5.65
CA SER A 818 -34.33 -9.21 -5.62
C SER A 818 -35.16 -7.95 -5.78
N GLY A 819 -34.66 -6.78 -5.38
CA GLY A 819 -35.43 -5.56 -5.22
C GLY A 819 -36.39 -5.58 -4.01
N ASP A 820 -36.32 -6.61 -3.14
CA ASP A 820 -37.25 -6.74 -2.01
C ASP A 820 -36.82 -5.84 -0.84
N PRO A 821 -37.58 -4.81 -0.47
CA PRO A 821 -37.24 -3.88 0.58
C PRO A 821 -37.15 -4.51 1.99
N LYS A 822 -37.62 -5.74 2.18
CA LYS A 822 -37.54 -6.45 3.45
C LYS A 822 -36.10 -6.54 3.96
N TYR A 823 -35.13 -6.77 3.05
CA TYR A 823 -33.74 -6.90 3.41
C TYR A 823 -33.15 -5.58 3.90
N LEU A 824 -33.51 -4.45 3.29
CA LEU A 824 -33.10 -3.14 3.78
C LEU A 824 -33.71 -2.81 5.14
N LYS A 825 -34.95 -3.25 5.41
CA LYS A 825 -35.58 -3.08 6.72
C LYS A 825 -34.76 -3.80 7.81
N TYR A 826 -34.42 -5.07 7.62
CA TYR A 826 -33.53 -5.79 8.54
C TYR A 826 -32.17 -5.09 8.68
N GLY A 827 -31.61 -4.63 7.57
CA GLY A 827 -30.36 -3.89 7.55
C GLY A 827 -30.40 -2.60 8.36
N MET A 828 -31.48 -1.81 8.26
CA MET A 828 -31.64 -0.57 9.01
C MET A 828 -31.76 -0.82 10.53
N GLU A 829 -32.52 -1.82 10.94
CA GLU A 829 -32.62 -2.21 12.35
C GLU A 829 -31.27 -2.71 12.88
N THR A 830 -30.58 -3.56 12.12
CA THR A 830 -29.24 -4.07 12.48
C THR A 830 -28.22 -2.94 12.54
N PHE A 831 -28.21 -2.04 11.56
CA PHE A 831 -27.32 -0.88 11.58
C PHE A 831 -27.56 -0.01 12.82
N LYS A 832 -28.83 0.30 13.11
CA LYS A 832 -29.17 1.10 14.29
C LYS A 832 -28.67 0.44 15.57
N ASN A 833 -29.03 -0.81 15.81
CA ASN A 833 -28.84 -1.46 17.11
C ASN A 833 -27.42 -2.00 17.31
N ALA A 834 -26.75 -2.44 16.26
CA ALA A 834 -25.41 -3.05 16.34
C ALA A 834 -24.27 -2.12 15.94
N VAL A 835 -24.52 -1.10 15.13
CA VAL A 835 -23.49 -0.18 14.62
C VAL A 835 -23.62 1.19 15.25
N SER A 836 -24.72 1.93 15.01
CA SER A 836 -24.82 3.33 15.44
C SER A 836 -24.96 3.46 16.95
N ASP A 837 -25.65 2.56 17.61
CA ASP A 837 -25.89 2.58 19.05
C ASP A 837 -24.86 1.77 19.85
N SER A 838 -23.90 1.14 19.18
CA SER A 838 -22.85 0.38 19.87
C SER A 838 -21.98 1.30 20.71
N PRO A 839 -21.46 0.83 21.87
CA PRO A 839 -20.58 1.63 22.72
C PRO A 839 -19.32 2.14 21.96
N SER A 840 -18.78 1.33 21.07
CA SER A 840 -17.63 1.70 20.22
C SER A 840 -17.98 2.89 19.33
N TYR A 841 -19.11 2.82 18.63
CA TYR A 841 -19.53 3.85 17.70
C TYR A 841 -19.93 5.13 18.45
N THR A 842 -20.65 5.03 19.57
CA THR A 842 -21.00 6.19 20.41
C THR A 842 -19.76 6.86 20.97
N SER A 843 -18.76 6.10 21.38
CA SER A 843 -17.47 6.65 21.83
C SER A 843 -16.73 7.35 20.69
N ALA A 844 -16.70 6.72 19.49
CA ALA A 844 -16.12 7.29 18.30
C ALA A 844 -16.81 8.60 17.92
N LYS A 845 -18.14 8.64 17.93
CA LYS A 845 -18.94 9.83 17.67
C LYS A 845 -18.56 11.00 18.60
N LYS A 846 -18.52 10.76 19.92
CA LYS A 846 -18.14 11.78 20.89
C LYS A 846 -16.74 12.33 20.66
N LYS A 847 -15.79 11.46 20.33
CA LYS A 847 -14.40 11.86 20.06
C LYS A 847 -14.29 12.69 18.78
N ILE A 848 -15.02 12.31 17.73
CA ILE A 848 -15.05 13.08 16.47
C ILE A 848 -15.68 14.46 16.69
N GLU A 849 -16.81 14.52 17.41
CA GLU A 849 -17.46 15.79 17.75
C GLU A 849 -16.55 16.74 18.54
N ASN A 850 -15.67 16.19 19.36
CA ASN A 850 -14.68 16.96 20.13
C ASN A 850 -13.34 17.14 19.40
N SER A 851 -13.28 16.84 18.10
CA SER A 851 -12.05 16.88 17.29
C SER A 851 -10.91 16.00 17.82
N VAL A 852 -11.24 14.96 18.57
CA VAL A 852 -10.26 13.99 19.09
C VAL A 852 -10.18 12.82 18.15
N ILE A 853 -8.96 12.42 17.82
CA ILE A 853 -8.71 11.22 16.98
C ILE A 853 -9.18 9.97 17.72
N VAL A 854 -9.95 9.16 17.04
CA VAL A 854 -10.46 7.91 17.59
C VAL A 854 -9.37 6.85 17.47
N GLY A 855 -8.63 6.61 18.55
CA GLY A 855 -7.64 5.55 18.60
C GLY A 855 -8.25 4.14 18.75
N SER A 856 -7.50 3.14 18.35
CA SER A 856 -7.55 1.73 18.74
C SER A 856 -8.72 0.84 18.27
N ALA A 857 -9.05 0.84 16.99
CA ALA A 857 -9.57 -0.42 16.44
C ALA A 857 -8.46 -1.07 15.61
N SER A 858 -8.32 -2.37 15.62
CA SER A 858 -7.35 -3.05 14.76
C SER A 858 -7.68 -2.85 13.28
N SER A 859 -6.69 -2.99 12.40
CA SER A 859 -6.87 -2.98 10.93
C SER A 859 -7.96 -3.95 10.50
N LYS A 860 -8.01 -5.13 11.13
CA LYS A 860 -9.05 -6.14 10.98
C LYS A 860 -10.46 -5.56 11.19
N ASN A 861 -10.70 -4.87 12.30
CA ASN A 861 -12.03 -4.32 12.61
C ASN A 861 -12.46 -3.26 11.60
N PHE A 862 -11.52 -2.47 11.11
CA PHE A 862 -11.79 -1.51 10.05
C PHE A 862 -12.13 -2.21 8.73
N ALA A 863 -11.29 -3.13 8.26
CA ALA A 863 -11.50 -3.86 7.02
C ALA A 863 -12.82 -4.65 7.00
N GLN A 864 -13.12 -5.33 8.11
CA GLN A 864 -14.36 -6.06 8.31
C GLN A 864 -15.62 -5.19 8.20
N SER A 865 -15.52 -3.90 8.49
CA SER A 865 -16.67 -3.00 8.57
C SER A 865 -16.87 -2.15 7.32
N MET A 866 -15.78 -1.81 6.62
CA MET A 866 -15.80 -0.78 5.58
C MET A 866 -16.72 -1.14 4.41
N ILE A 867 -16.55 -2.31 3.80
CA ILE A 867 -17.33 -2.73 2.63
C ILE A 867 -18.81 -2.95 2.98
N PRO A 868 -19.15 -3.71 4.03
CA PRO A 868 -20.55 -3.92 4.41
C PRO A 868 -21.33 -2.62 4.69
N ILE A 869 -20.70 -1.69 5.41
CA ILE A 869 -21.35 -0.43 5.76
C ILE A 869 -21.49 0.46 4.52
N ALA A 870 -20.46 0.60 3.71
CA ALA A 870 -20.51 1.44 2.51
C ALA A 870 -21.52 0.91 1.49
N GLY A 871 -21.55 -0.41 1.28
CA GLY A 871 -22.52 -1.05 0.40
C GLY A 871 -23.95 -0.87 0.87
N PHE A 872 -24.19 -1.03 2.16
CA PHE A 872 -25.51 -0.84 2.73
C PHE A 872 -26.02 0.61 2.54
N PHE A 873 -25.16 1.60 2.79
CA PHE A 873 -25.52 3.00 2.60
C PHE A 873 -25.81 3.34 1.15
N ARG A 874 -25.04 2.78 0.19
CA ARG A 874 -25.34 2.92 -1.23
C ARG A 874 -26.76 2.43 -1.54
N ALA A 875 -27.10 1.21 -1.11
CA ALA A 875 -28.41 0.62 -1.40
C ALA A 875 -29.56 1.42 -0.78
N VAL A 876 -29.39 1.92 0.44
CA VAL A 876 -30.38 2.77 1.10
C VAL A 876 -30.54 4.09 0.35
N ALA A 877 -29.44 4.76 -0.01
CA ALA A 877 -29.50 6.04 -0.73
C ALA A 877 -30.19 5.92 -2.11
N GLU A 878 -29.88 4.86 -2.88
CA GLU A 878 -30.50 4.61 -4.18
C GLU A 878 -32.03 4.40 -4.05
N THR A 879 -32.45 3.68 -3.03
CA THR A 879 -33.87 3.40 -2.80
C THR A 879 -34.69 4.65 -2.50
N PHE A 880 -34.11 5.59 -1.76
CA PHE A 880 -34.81 6.83 -1.39
C PHE A 880 -34.70 7.92 -2.47
N SER A 881 -33.68 7.92 -3.30
CA SER A 881 -33.59 8.82 -4.45
C SER A 881 -34.66 8.50 -5.48
N ASP A 882 -34.94 7.23 -5.76
CA ASP A 882 -35.98 6.81 -6.72
C ASP A 882 -37.40 7.16 -6.27
N GLN A 883 -37.66 7.19 -4.95
CA GLN A 883 -38.97 7.57 -4.42
C GLN A 883 -39.26 9.07 -4.54
N ASN A 884 -38.25 9.92 -4.67
CA ASN A 884 -38.41 11.36 -4.86
C ASN A 884 -38.59 11.78 -6.34
N HIS A 885 -38.37 10.85 -7.28
CA HIS A 885 -38.56 11.06 -8.73
C HIS A 885 -39.80 10.36 -9.28
N ALA A 886 -40.55 9.62 -8.48
CA ALA A 886 -41.85 8.98 -8.83
C ALA A 886 -43.01 9.74 -8.17
#